data_8b47126126ddaf9c35e24252e2533475
#
_entry.id   8b47126126ddaf9c35e24252e2533475
#
_cell.length_a   1.000
_cell.length_b   1.000
_cell.length_c   1.000
_cell.angle_alpha   90.00
_cell.angle_beta   90.00
_cell.angle_gamma   90.00
#
_symmetry.space_group_name_H-M   'P 1'
#
loop_
_entity.id
_entity.type
_entity.pdbx_description
1 polymer ?
#
loop_
_entity_poly.entity_id
_entity_poly.type
_entity_poly.pdbx_seq_one_letter_code
_entity_poly.pdbx_strand_id
1 'polypeptide(L)'
;MEISDDNLRTLGDYLQQTLSPDVNIRKPAEKFLEGVEVNQNYPLLLLHLVHKNEIQMEIRIAGSIAFKNYIKRNWSVDEDQPDRIHESDRAAIKHLIVTLMLSSPEMIQKQLSDAISIIGKTDFPLKWPELITQMIEKFSTGDFNVINGILRTGHSLFKKYRYEFKSNELWTEIKYVLEKLAQPLTDLLLATLNLTQVHAQDANALKIIYSSLVLMCKVFYSLNSQDLPEFFEDNMSTWMNSFHTLLTVEVKILDTGDDEEAGVIEHLKSQVCDNIGLYAQKYDEEFQQYLPQFVTDVWILLVSTSLQPKYDLLVSNALQFLSSVAEKNHYRNLFEDNNVLNGICEKVIIPNMEFRQSDQELFEDNPEEYTRRDIEGSDIFTRRRAACDLVNTLSQNFETRIMEIFGQYLQVMIQKYTENQQTNWRSKDAALYLVTSLISRGQTQKHGVTQTSQLVSVPQFFQQHIVSELERQDVNELPVLKADAIKYVMTFRSILPKEMVIGTLPQLVRHLTSESAVIHTYAACTIEKILVMKDNNNMPIVNSNDFSGLANDALSNLFAVLDRPVSEENEYVMKAIMRTFSTLKDKVVPYLGVALPKLTEKLQAVCKNPSKPHFNHYLFETFSLAIRIVCTGNPTAVSSFEDVLFPIFQGILQQDIQEFIPYVFQLLSLLMELTPPGAIPDPYMQLLPHLLAPVLWERPANISPLVRLLSAFSVQAAPQIVAQDKLSGFLGVFQKLIASKSNDHEGFHLLQNIVLHVPTEALVPFQKQIFFLLFQRLSSSKTTKYVINLIGFFCLFMVKHSPSELVVIIDGIQAQMFGMVLEKLFITELQKVSGVIERKVVACGIIKLLCECPQMYTGSYEKYWPQLLQALICFFEMPRDESTFPDDHFIELDDTPTFQTASAKLNFANNAKLDPLQAISEPRQFLAQSLGTLGSSQPGRLPVLVNSINKQSLTILEGYLAKFSVQLV
;
A
#
# COMPACT_ATOMS: atom_id res chain seq x y z
N MET A 1 -25.91 6.93 -27.34
CA MET A 1 -25.28 8.01 -28.15
C MET A 1 -25.11 7.45 -29.58
N GLU A 2 -25.47 8.18 -30.60
CA GLU A 2 -25.37 7.67 -31.99
C GLU A 2 -23.95 7.91 -32.53
N ILE A 3 -23.41 6.96 -33.31
CA ILE A 3 -22.11 7.11 -33.96
C ILE A 3 -22.30 7.97 -35.21
N SER A 4 -22.19 9.28 -35.04
CA SER A 4 -22.38 10.27 -36.11
C SER A 4 -21.19 11.25 -36.16
N ASP A 5 -20.95 11.88 -37.29
CA ASP A 5 -19.90 12.88 -37.47
C ASP A 5 -20.04 14.08 -36.53
N ASP A 6 -21.29 14.50 -36.25
CA ASP A 6 -21.54 15.57 -35.30
C ASP A 6 -21.16 15.22 -33.86
N ASN A 7 -21.47 13.99 -33.41
CA ASN A 7 -21.07 13.52 -32.09
C ASN A 7 -19.53 13.32 -32.00
N LEU A 8 -18.89 12.86 -33.07
CA LEU A 8 -17.42 12.75 -33.13
C LEU A 8 -16.76 14.14 -33.09
N ARG A 9 -17.31 15.13 -33.78
CA ARG A 9 -16.80 16.51 -33.72
C ARG A 9 -16.94 17.09 -32.32
N THR A 10 -18.14 16.98 -31.74
CA THR A 10 -18.39 17.45 -30.37
C THR A 10 -17.44 16.82 -29.37
N LEU A 11 -17.27 15.49 -29.43
CA LEU A 11 -16.34 14.78 -28.56
C LEU A 11 -14.89 15.25 -28.76
N GLY A 12 -14.47 15.47 -30.02
CA GLY A 12 -13.15 16.00 -30.35
C GLY A 12 -12.91 17.40 -29.79
N ASP A 13 -13.91 18.29 -29.86
CA ASP A 13 -13.84 19.66 -29.33
C ASP A 13 -13.67 19.66 -27.80
N TYR A 14 -14.39 18.79 -27.07
CA TYR A 14 -14.23 18.66 -25.63
C TYR A 14 -12.89 18.02 -25.25
N LEU A 15 -12.43 16.99 -25.97
CA LEU A 15 -11.09 16.43 -25.78
C LEU A 15 -10.00 17.48 -25.98
N GLN A 16 -10.12 18.34 -26.99
CA GLN A 16 -9.20 19.45 -27.19
C GLN A 16 -9.22 20.43 -26.01
N GLN A 17 -10.40 20.76 -25.47
CA GLN A 17 -10.53 21.63 -24.30
C GLN A 17 -9.90 21.01 -23.03
N THR A 18 -9.87 19.70 -22.89
CA THR A 18 -9.17 19.03 -21.75
C THR A 18 -7.66 19.22 -21.80
N LEU A 19 -7.09 19.57 -22.94
CA LEU A 19 -5.66 19.87 -23.11
C LEU A 19 -5.30 21.31 -22.74
N SER A 20 -6.29 22.15 -22.42
CA SER A 20 -6.07 23.56 -22.06
C SER A 20 -5.36 23.68 -20.71
N PRO A 21 -4.33 24.53 -20.57
CA PRO A 21 -3.75 24.87 -19.29
C PRO A 21 -4.71 25.68 -18.38
N ASP A 22 -5.71 26.34 -18.96
CA ASP A 22 -6.72 27.10 -18.21
C ASP A 22 -7.73 26.16 -17.55
N VAL A 23 -7.75 26.19 -16.22
CA VAL A 23 -8.67 25.39 -15.39
C VAL A 23 -10.15 25.70 -15.70
N ASN A 24 -10.46 26.94 -16.06
CA ASN A 24 -11.84 27.35 -16.36
C ASN A 24 -12.35 26.76 -17.68
N ILE A 25 -11.47 26.40 -18.59
CA ILE A 25 -11.79 25.68 -19.84
C ILE A 25 -11.76 24.18 -19.61
N ARG A 26 -10.73 23.67 -18.94
CA ARG A 26 -10.50 22.24 -18.74
C ARG A 26 -11.55 21.57 -17.86
N LYS A 27 -11.82 22.11 -16.65
CA LYS A 27 -12.78 21.48 -15.71
C LYS A 27 -14.20 21.31 -16.27
N PRO A 28 -14.81 22.29 -16.96
CA PRO A 28 -16.11 22.09 -17.60
C PRO A 28 -16.09 20.99 -18.67
N ALA A 29 -15.00 20.88 -19.44
CA ALA A 29 -14.86 19.86 -20.47
C ALA A 29 -14.73 18.46 -19.85
N GLU A 30 -13.92 18.31 -18.82
CA GLU A 30 -13.81 17.05 -18.05
C GLU A 30 -15.16 16.62 -17.48
N LYS A 31 -15.89 17.54 -16.86
CA LYS A 31 -17.23 17.29 -16.31
C LYS A 31 -18.25 16.88 -17.37
N PHE A 32 -18.18 17.48 -18.55
CA PHE A 32 -19.03 17.09 -19.68
C PHE A 32 -18.74 15.66 -20.10
N LEU A 33 -17.46 15.29 -20.26
CA LEU A 33 -17.05 13.93 -20.64
C LEU A 33 -17.49 12.90 -19.60
N GLU A 34 -17.35 13.18 -18.31
CA GLU A 34 -17.87 12.34 -17.22
C GLU A 34 -19.40 12.15 -17.32
N GLY A 35 -20.13 13.21 -17.68
CA GLY A 35 -21.59 13.16 -17.84
C GLY A 35 -22.07 12.31 -19.02
N VAL A 36 -21.28 12.23 -20.10
CA VAL A 36 -21.65 11.48 -21.31
C VAL A 36 -21.09 10.06 -21.34
N GLU A 37 -20.10 9.72 -20.50
CA GLU A 37 -19.48 8.41 -20.51
C GLU A 37 -20.41 7.24 -20.15
N VAL A 38 -21.54 7.52 -19.50
CA VAL A 38 -22.55 6.52 -19.13
C VAL A 38 -23.44 6.09 -20.31
N ASN A 39 -23.36 6.81 -21.44
CA ASN A 39 -24.20 6.52 -22.59
C ASN A 39 -23.68 5.33 -23.40
N GLN A 40 -24.62 4.52 -23.93
CA GLN A 40 -24.32 3.47 -24.89
C GLN A 40 -23.54 4.03 -26.09
N ASN A 41 -22.58 3.26 -26.63
CA ASN A 41 -21.69 3.61 -27.73
C ASN A 41 -20.63 4.69 -27.41
N TYR A 42 -20.57 5.25 -26.20
CA TYR A 42 -19.53 6.22 -25.87
C TYR A 42 -18.10 5.68 -26.10
N PRO A 43 -17.72 4.48 -25.61
CA PRO A 43 -16.38 3.94 -25.87
C PRO A 43 -16.13 3.67 -27.34
N LEU A 44 -17.17 3.31 -28.10
CA LEU A 44 -17.04 3.10 -29.55
C LEU A 44 -16.82 4.42 -30.29
N LEU A 45 -17.48 5.51 -29.88
CA LEU A 45 -17.23 6.86 -30.41
C LEU A 45 -15.75 7.27 -30.19
N LEU A 46 -15.17 7.00 -29.02
CA LEU A 46 -13.75 7.25 -28.75
C LEU A 46 -12.85 6.44 -29.71
N LEU A 47 -13.14 5.15 -29.93
CA LEU A 47 -12.38 4.32 -30.86
C LEU A 47 -12.51 4.82 -32.31
N HIS A 48 -13.69 5.22 -32.75
CA HIS A 48 -13.89 5.79 -34.08
C HIS A 48 -13.16 7.14 -34.24
N LEU A 49 -13.17 7.99 -33.25
CA LEU A 49 -12.41 9.25 -33.23
C LEU A 49 -10.90 8.99 -33.37
N VAL A 50 -10.39 8.06 -32.60
CA VAL A 50 -8.98 7.68 -32.62
C VAL A 50 -8.56 7.13 -34.00
N HIS A 51 -9.45 6.43 -34.68
CA HIS A 51 -9.17 5.85 -36.01
C HIS A 51 -9.17 6.86 -37.14
N LYS A 52 -9.91 7.98 -37.04
CA LYS A 52 -10.02 8.97 -38.10
C LYS A 52 -8.73 9.76 -38.29
N ASN A 53 -8.03 9.53 -39.44
CA ASN A 53 -6.77 10.20 -39.78
C ASN A 53 -6.90 11.70 -40.06
N GLU A 54 -8.12 12.19 -40.32
CA GLU A 54 -8.44 13.60 -40.57
C GLU A 54 -8.41 14.44 -39.28
N ILE A 55 -8.47 13.79 -38.11
CA ILE A 55 -8.45 14.45 -36.79
C ILE A 55 -6.98 14.67 -36.36
N GLN A 56 -6.72 15.82 -35.75
CA GLN A 56 -5.39 16.19 -35.25
C GLN A 56 -4.84 15.13 -34.28
N MET A 57 -3.53 14.88 -34.40
CA MET A 57 -2.87 13.81 -33.65
C MET A 57 -3.03 13.95 -32.13
N GLU A 58 -2.96 15.19 -31.62
CA GLU A 58 -3.09 15.50 -30.20
C GLU A 58 -4.48 15.09 -29.67
N ILE A 59 -5.54 15.34 -30.43
CA ILE A 59 -6.91 14.96 -30.08
C ILE A 59 -7.08 13.44 -30.13
N ARG A 60 -6.48 12.77 -31.12
CA ARG A 60 -6.49 11.30 -31.23
C ARG A 60 -5.76 10.65 -30.06
N ILE A 61 -4.63 11.22 -29.64
CA ILE A 61 -3.89 10.74 -28.45
C ILE A 61 -4.75 10.96 -27.20
N ALA A 62 -5.34 12.13 -27.01
CA ALA A 62 -6.23 12.40 -25.89
C ALA A 62 -7.42 11.43 -25.85
N GLY A 63 -8.03 11.15 -27.03
CA GLY A 63 -9.09 10.16 -27.17
C GLY A 63 -8.66 8.74 -26.78
N SER A 64 -7.46 8.32 -27.17
CA SER A 64 -6.91 6.99 -26.80
C SER A 64 -6.64 6.87 -25.29
N ILE A 65 -6.15 7.93 -24.66
CA ILE A 65 -5.96 8.02 -23.21
C ILE A 65 -7.32 8.00 -22.48
N ALA A 66 -8.30 8.78 -22.96
CA ALA A 66 -9.65 8.79 -22.43
C ALA A 66 -10.30 7.42 -22.50
N PHE A 67 -10.16 6.73 -23.65
CA PHE A 67 -10.64 5.37 -23.83
C PHE A 67 -9.98 4.38 -22.84
N LYS A 68 -8.66 4.38 -22.73
CA LYS A 68 -7.94 3.53 -21.78
C LYS A 68 -8.40 3.78 -20.33
N ASN A 69 -8.53 5.05 -19.94
CA ASN A 69 -8.97 5.41 -18.60
C ASN A 69 -10.43 5.01 -18.33
N TYR A 70 -11.29 5.14 -19.33
CA TYR A 70 -12.68 4.66 -19.28
C TYR A 70 -12.73 3.14 -19.05
N ILE A 71 -11.97 2.36 -19.84
CA ILE A 71 -11.85 0.90 -19.65
C ILE A 71 -11.34 0.55 -18.25
N LYS A 72 -10.31 1.25 -17.79
CA LYS A 72 -9.73 1.02 -16.46
C LYS A 72 -10.73 1.22 -15.31
N ARG A 73 -11.62 2.23 -15.45
CA ARG A 73 -12.63 2.51 -14.41
C ARG A 73 -13.85 1.60 -14.47
N ASN A 74 -14.26 1.17 -15.65
CA ASN A 74 -15.59 0.61 -15.85
C ASN A 74 -15.61 -0.86 -16.33
N TRP A 75 -14.48 -1.44 -16.76
CA TRP A 75 -14.48 -2.80 -17.32
C TRP A 75 -14.71 -3.88 -16.26
N SER A 76 -14.06 -3.79 -15.12
CA SER A 76 -14.31 -4.64 -13.97
C SER A 76 -15.46 -4.09 -13.16
N VAL A 77 -16.49 -4.88 -12.96
CA VAL A 77 -17.68 -4.50 -12.18
C VAL A 77 -17.54 -5.13 -10.79
N ASP A 78 -17.59 -4.32 -9.76
CA ASP A 78 -17.78 -4.79 -8.40
C ASP A 78 -19.21 -5.32 -8.28
N GLU A 79 -19.40 -6.45 -7.59
CA GLU A 79 -20.72 -7.11 -7.46
C GLU A 79 -21.83 -6.19 -6.95
N ASP A 80 -21.48 -5.08 -6.31
CA ASP A 80 -22.41 -4.11 -5.71
C ASP A 80 -22.70 -2.88 -6.58
N GLN A 81 -22.06 -2.78 -7.77
CA GLN A 81 -22.27 -1.64 -8.67
C GLN A 81 -22.94 -2.08 -9.98
N PRO A 82 -23.84 -1.26 -10.54
CA PRO A 82 -24.40 -1.55 -11.84
C PRO A 82 -23.31 -1.50 -12.92
N ASP A 83 -23.34 -2.45 -13.85
CA ASP A 83 -22.46 -2.42 -15.01
C ASP A 83 -22.73 -1.17 -15.82
N ARG A 84 -21.68 -0.35 -16.01
CA ARG A 84 -21.76 0.91 -16.77
C ARG A 84 -21.52 0.74 -18.26
N ILE A 85 -21.01 -0.44 -18.68
CA ILE A 85 -20.74 -0.75 -20.09
C ILE A 85 -21.80 -1.70 -20.60
N HIS A 86 -22.51 -1.28 -21.65
CA HIS A 86 -23.48 -2.16 -22.30
C HIS A 86 -22.78 -3.39 -22.91
N GLU A 87 -23.40 -4.56 -22.81
CA GLU A 87 -22.82 -5.81 -23.33
C GLU A 87 -22.52 -5.74 -24.83
N SER A 88 -23.36 -5.03 -25.59
CA SER A 88 -23.11 -4.77 -27.01
C SER A 88 -21.81 -3.99 -27.26
N ASP A 89 -21.51 -3.04 -26.38
CA ASP A 89 -20.30 -2.25 -26.47
C ASP A 89 -19.08 -3.08 -26.11
N ARG A 90 -19.18 -3.95 -25.10
CA ARG A 90 -18.12 -4.90 -24.72
C ARG A 90 -17.74 -5.82 -25.90
N ALA A 91 -18.74 -6.39 -26.54
CA ALA A 91 -18.54 -7.26 -27.71
C ALA A 91 -17.92 -6.51 -28.88
N ALA A 92 -18.43 -5.31 -29.20
CA ALA A 92 -17.91 -4.48 -30.29
C ALA A 92 -16.48 -4.00 -30.02
N ILE A 93 -16.14 -3.62 -28.78
CA ILE A 93 -14.78 -3.25 -28.37
C ILE A 93 -13.81 -4.41 -28.63
N LYS A 94 -14.10 -5.63 -28.12
CA LYS A 94 -13.25 -6.80 -28.31
C LYS A 94 -13.02 -7.13 -29.79
N HIS A 95 -14.03 -6.93 -30.63
CA HIS A 95 -13.94 -7.18 -32.06
C HIS A 95 -13.05 -6.16 -32.79
N LEU A 96 -13.10 -4.88 -32.39
CA LEU A 96 -12.47 -3.78 -33.13
C LEU A 96 -11.05 -3.43 -32.64
N ILE A 97 -10.80 -3.52 -31.31
CA ILE A 97 -9.65 -2.87 -30.66
C ILE A 97 -8.31 -3.39 -31.15
N VAL A 98 -8.16 -4.70 -31.41
CA VAL A 98 -6.89 -5.28 -31.88
C VAL A 98 -6.54 -4.72 -33.26
N THR A 99 -7.49 -4.71 -34.19
CA THR A 99 -7.27 -4.20 -35.54
C THR A 99 -6.97 -2.70 -35.55
N LEU A 100 -7.70 -1.92 -34.74
CA LEU A 100 -7.46 -0.47 -34.58
C LEU A 100 -6.10 -0.18 -33.98
N MET A 101 -5.70 -0.95 -32.98
CA MET A 101 -4.38 -0.84 -32.34
C MET A 101 -3.26 -1.06 -33.39
N LEU A 102 -3.37 -2.10 -34.22
CA LEU A 102 -2.36 -2.44 -35.20
C LEU A 102 -2.25 -1.42 -36.34
N SER A 103 -3.33 -0.74 -36.70
CA SER A 103 -3.37 0.30 -37.73
C SER A 103 -3.04 1.71 -37.22
N SER A 104 -2.80 1.86 -35.92
CA SER A 104 -2.58 3.16 -35.28
C SER A 104 -1.09 3.52 -35.20
N PRO A 105 -0.74 4.83 -35.18
CA PRO A 105 0.60 5.29 -34.84
C PRO A 105 1.08 4.81 -33.48
N GLU A 106 2.40 4.71 -33.27
CA GLU A 106 3.00 4.09 -32.08
C GLU A 106 2.47 4.64 -30.75
N MET A 107 2.29 5.96 -30.63
CA MET A 107 1.81 6.58 -29.38
C MET A 107 0.37 6.13 -29.03
N ILE A 108 -0.49 6.02 -30.02
CA ILE A 108 -1.86 5.52 -29.87
C ILE A 108 -1.85 4.01 -29.65
N GLN A 109 -1.01 3.29 -30.41
CA GLN A 109 -0.84 1.84 -30.28
C GLN A 109 -0.50 1.44 -28.85
N LYS A 110 0.38 2.17 -28.15
CA LYS A 110 0.72 1.95 -26.75
C LYS A 110 -0.52 2.04 -25.85
N GLN A 111 -1.35 3.08 -26.02
CA GLN A 111 -2.55 3.27 -25.19
C GLN A 111 -3.62 2.18 -25.42
N LEU A 112 -3.82 1.80 -26.67
CA LEU A 112 -4.76 0.72 -27.02
C LEU A 112 -4.24 -0.66 -26.58
N SER A 113 -2.94 -0.92 -26.63
CA SER A 113 -2.32 -2.14 -26.08
C SER A 113 -2.54 -2.25 -24.57
N ASP A 114 -2.39 -1.14 -23.85
CA ASP A 114 -2.69 -1.10 -22.42
C ASP A 114 -4.17 -1.39 -22.13
N ALA A 115 -5.07 -0.82 -22.93
CA ALA A 115 -6.51 -1.09 -22.81
C ALA A 115 -6.84 -2.57 -23.06
N ILE A 116 -6.25 -3.19 -24.10
CA ILE A 116 -6.38 -4.63 -24.37
C ILE A 116 -5.90 -5.46 -23.16
N SER A 117 -4.79 -5.06 -22.56
CA SER A 117 -4.25 -5.71 -21.37
C SER A 117 -5.19 -5.60 -20.16
N ILE A 118 -5.81 -4.43 -19.95
CA ILE A 118 -6.78 -4.23 -18.87
C ILE A 118 -8.00 -5.12 -19.07
N ILE A 119 -8.55 -5.17 -20.28
CA ILE A 119 -9.66 -6.06 -20.65
C ILE A 119 -9.26 -7.52 -20.45
N GLY A 120 -8.07 -7.89 -20.92
CA GLY A 120 -7.56 -9.24 -20.86
C GLY A 120 -7.32 -9.76 -19.44
N LYS A 121 -7.03 -8.88 -18.48
CA LYS A 121 -6.89 -9.30 -17.07
C LYS A 121 -8.13 -9.99 -16.51
N THR A 122 -9.30 -9.56 -16.92
CA THR A 122 -10.59 -10.09 -16.45
C THR A 122 -11.22 -11.09 -17.41
N ASP A 123 -11.05 -10.88 -18.71
CA ASP A 123 -11.78 -11.59 -19.74
C ASP A 123 -10.99 -12.70 -20.43
N PHE A 124 -9.65 -12.57 -20.50
CA PHE A 124 -8.82 -13.61 -21.10
C PHE A 124 -8.47 -14.73 -20.11
N PRO A 125 -8.49 -15.99 -20.51
CA PRO A 125 -8.94 -16.49 -21.82
C PRO A 125 -10.43 -16.79 -21.93
N LEU A 126 -11.17 -16.90 -20.82
CA LEU A 126 -12.51 -17.49 -20.75
C LEU A 126 -13.57 -16.70 -21.53
N LYS A 127 -13.56 -15.38 -21.41
CA LYS A 127 -14.53 -14.48 -22.07
C LYS A 127 -13.97 -13.84 -23.35
N TRP A 128 -12.71 -14.08 -23.67
CA TRP A 128 -12.05 -13.58 -24.87
C TRP A 128 -11.00 -14.56 -25.41
N PRO A 129 -11.35 -15.80 -25.77
CA PRO A 129 -10.41 -16.82 -26.21
C PRO A 129 -9.77 -16.52 -27.56
N GLU A 130 -10.43 -15.75 -28.43
CA GLU A 130 -9.97 -15.42 -29.77
C GLU A 130 -8.75 -14.48 -29.77
N LEU A 131 -8.50 -13.74 -28.68
CA LEU A 131 -7.43 -12.75 -28.58
C LEU A 131 -6.07 -13.32 -28.96
N ILE A 132 -5.67 -14.44 -28.38
CA ILE A 132 -4.35 -15.04 -28.63
C ILE A 132 -4.20 -15.54 -30.05
N THR A 133 -5.25 -16.10 -30.66
CA THR A 133 -5.24 -16.56 -32.05
C THR A 133 -5.09 -15.37 -33.01
N GLN A 134 -5.87 -14.30 -32.79
CA GLN A 134 -5.76 -13.06 -33.56
C GLN A 134 -4.36 -12.45 -33.49
N MET A 135 -3.70 -12.52 -32.33
CA MET A 135 -2.33 -12.05 -32.15
C MET A 135 -1.34 -12.89 -32.93
N ILE A 136 -1.39 -14.22 -32.82
CA ILE A 136 -0.43 -15.13 -33.44
C ILE A 136 -0.51 -15.10 -34.98
N GLU A 137 -1.71 -15.02 -35.54
CA GLU A 137 -1.91 -14.90 -37.00
C GLU A 137 -1.14 -13.72 -37.62
N LYS A 138 -0.92 -12.67 -36.84
CA LYS A 138 -0.18 -11.50 -37.33
C LYS A 138 1.33 -11.66 -37.35
N PHE A 139 1.89 -12.71 -36.76
CA PHE A 139 3.33 -12.99 -36.83
C PHE A 139 3.80 -13.31 -38.26
N SER A 140 2.91 -13.85 -39.11
CA SER A 140 3.19 -14.20 -40.48
C SER A 140 3.12 -13.02 -41.46
N THR A 141 2.72 -11.84 -41.05
CA THR A 141 2.56 -10.68 -41.96
C THR A 141 3.89 -10.14 -42.50
N GLY A 142 5.00 -10.37 -41.81
CA GLY A 142 6.28 -9.78 -42.13
C GLY A 142 6.40 -8.27 -41.90
N ASP A 143 5.32 -7.63 -41.42
CA ASP A 143 5.33 -6.23 -41.03
C ASP A 143 5.69 -6.09 -39.54
N PHE A 144 6.92 -5.66 -39.29
CA PHE A 144 7.43 -5.54 -37.91
C PHE A 144 6.78 -4.43 -37.07
N ASN A 145 6.10 -3.46 -37.67
CA ASN A 145 5.27 -2.51 -36.89
C ASN A 145 4.05 -3.23 -36.30
N VAL A 146 3.42 -4.09 -37.09
CA VAL A 146 2.32 -4.95 -36.67
C VAL A 146 2.82 -5.95 -35.63
N ILE A 147 3.91 -6.66 -35.91
CA ILE A 147 4.50 -7.66 -35.00
C ILE A 147 4.86 -7.02 -33.66
N ASN A 148 5.48 -5.83 -33.64
CA ASN A 148 5.82 -5.11 -32.43
C ASN A 148 4.58 -4.68 -31.63
N GLY A 149 3.50 -4.28 -32.30
CA GLY A 149 2.23 -4.00 -31.64
C GLY A 149 1.68 -5.24 -30.92
N ILE A 150 1.70 -6.39 -31.57
CA ILE A 150 1.26 -7.67 -30.99
C ILE A 150 2.17 -8.10 -29.82
N LEU A 151 3.49 -8.04 -30.00
CA LEU A 151 4.45 -8.43 -28.95
C LEU A 151 4.33 -7.51 -27.71
N ARG A 152 4.10 -6.21 -27.91
CA ARG A 152 3.86 -5.25 -26.84
C ARG A 152 2.58 -5.58 -26.07
N THR A 153 1.51 -5.90 -26.79
CA THR A 153 0.24 -6.34 -26.19
C THR A 153 0.43 -7.64 -25.42
N GLY A 154 1.11 -8.63 -25.99
CA GLY A 154 1.43 -9.89 -25.32
C GLY A 154 2.27 -9.67 -24.06
N HIS A 155 3.31 -8.84 -24.14
CA HIS A 155 4.10 -8.48 -22.96
C HIS A 155 3.25 -7.85 -21.86
N SER A 156 2.38 -6.90 -22.20
CA SER A 156 1.49 -6.23 -21.25
C SER A 156 0.48 -7.21 -20.63
N LEU A 157 -0.07 -8.11 -21.43
CA LEU A 157 -1.04 -9.12 -21.00
C LEU A 157 -0.39 -10.17 -20.07
N PHE A 158 0.80 -10.69 -20.42
CA PHE A 158 1.45 -11.78 -19.69
C PHE A 158 2.33 -11.30 -18.53
N LYS A 159 2.60 -10.00 -18.43
CA LYS A 159 3.38 -9.43 -17.31
C LYS A 159 2.77 -9.79 -15.94
N LYS A 160 1.46 -9.97 -15.84
CA LYS A 160 0.78 -10.38 -14.61
C LYS A 160 1.33 -11.71 -14.06
N TYR A 161 1.77 -12.64 -14.91
CA TYR A 161 2.32 -13.94 -14.48
C TYR A 161 3.54 -13.82 -13.57
N ARG A 162 4.24 -12.69 -13.61
CA ARG A 162 5.42 -12.44 -12.77
C ARG A 162 5.07 -12.24 -11.29
N TYR A 163 3.84 -11.80 -11.00
CA TYR A 163 3.45 -11.28 -9.67
C TYR A 163 2.23 -11.98 -9.08
N GLU A 164 1.46 -12.73 -9.86
CA GLU A 164 0.27 -13.42 -9.35
C GLU A 164 0.64 -14.63 -8.49
N PHE A 165 -0.17 -14.87 -7.45
CA PHE A 165 0.00 -16.06 -6.63
C PHE A 165 -0.34 -17.32 -7.42
N LYS A 166 0.42 -18.41 -7.17
CA LYS A 166 0.19 -19.72 -7.79
C LYS A 166 -1.23 -20.22 -7.49
N SER A 167 -2.00 -20.49 -8.54
CA SER A 167 -3.35 -21.06 -8.46
C SER A 167 -3.60 -22.00 -9.63
N ASN A 168 -4.59 -22.85 -9.53
CA ASN A 168 -4.99 -23.75 -10.62
C ASN A 168 -5.49 -22.98 -11.85
N GLU A 169 -6.17 -21.87 -11.61
CA GLU A 169 -6.67 -20.97 -12.66
C GLU A 169 -5.50 -20.36 -13.43
N LEU A 170 -4.51 -19.85 -12.73
CA LEU A 170 -3.29 -19.29 -13.35
C LEU A 170 -2.55 -20.34 -14.17
N TRP A 171 -2.39 -21.56 -13.65
CA TRP A 171 -1.76 -22.67 -14.38
C TRP A 171 -2.52 -23.05 -15.64
N THR A 172 -3.83 -23.10 -15.58
CA THR A 172 -4.69 -23.39 -16.73
C THR A 172 -4.54 -22.33 -17.82
N GLU A 173 -4.49 -21.05 -17.42
CA GLU A 173 -4.28 -19.94 -18.34
C GLU A 173 -2.88 -19.99 -18.98
N ILE A 174 -1.83 -20.15 -18.20
CA ILE A 174 -0.45 -20.25 -18.70
C ILE A 174 -0.31 -21.42 -19.68
N LYS A 175 -0.86 -22.60 -19.35
CA LYS A 175 -0.84 -23.76 -20.23
C LYS A 175 -1.54 -23.49 -21.55
N TYR A 176 -2.72 -22.87 -21.51
CA TYR A 176 -3.45 -22.47 -22.72
C TYR A 176 -2.63 -21.51 -23.60
N VAL A 177 -1.97 -20.53 -23.00
CA VAL A 177 -1.10 -19.59 -23.72
C VAL A 177 0.10 -20.30 -24.34
N LEU A 178 0.76 -21.18 -23.60
CA LEU A 178 1.93 -21.93 -24.08
C LEU A 178 1.58 -22.85 -25.26
N GLU A 179 0.47 -23.56 -25.20
CA GLU A 179 0.01 -24.43 -26.30
C GLU A 179 -0.19 -23.66 -27.63
N LYS A 180 -0.55 -22.39 -27.56
CA LYS A 180 -0.80 -21.56 -28.74
C LYS A 180 0.43 -20.74 -29.17
N LEU A 181 1.16 -20.18 -28.21
CA LEU A 181 2.16 -19.13 -28.46
C LEU A 181 3.61 -19.65 -28.50
N ALA A 182 3.96 -20.69 -27.74
CA ALA A 182 5.35 -21.04 -27.49
C ALA A 182 6.12 -21.39 -28.76
N GLN A 183 5.59 -22.25 -29.65
CA GLN A 183 6.22 -22.59 -30.94
C GLN A 183 6.24 -21.39 -31.91
N PRO A 184 5.11 -20.66 -32.14
CA PRO A 184 5.14 -19.49 -33.00
C PRO A 184 6.12 -18.40 -32.54
N LEU A 185 6.27 -18.19 -31.25
CA LEU A 185 7.22 -17.24 -30.68
C LEU A 185 8.67 -17.66 -30.91
N THR A 186 8.97 -18.96 -30.82
CA THR A 186 10.31 -19.53 -31.09
C THR A 186 10.66 -19.43 -32.57
N ASP A 187 9.72 -19.75 -33.45
CA ASP A 187 9.90 -19.61 -34.90
C ASP A 187 10.12 -18.14 -35.27
N LEU A 188 9.35 -17.21 -34.66
CA LEU A 188 9.54 -15.78 -34.91
C LEU A 188 10.91 -15.30 -34.39
N LEU A 189 11.38 -15.79 -33.25
CA LEU A 189 12.72 -15.47 -32.74
C LEU A 189 13.81 -15.84 -33.77
N LEU A 190 13.79 -17.07 -34.26
CA LEU A 190 14.80 -17.56 -35.23
C LEU A 190 14.73 -16.79 -36.55
N ALA A 191 13.53 -16.52 -37.06
CA ALA A 191 13.36 -15.72 -38.27
C ALA A 191 13.88 -14.28 -38.07
N THR A 192 13.60 -13.68 -36.92
CA THR A 192 14.03 -12.31 -36.61
C THR A 192 15.55 -12.21 -36.42
N LEU A 193 16.18 -13.22 -35.81
CA LEU A 193 17.65 -13.31 -35.72
C LEU A 193 18.28 -13.37 -37.10
N ASN A 194 17.71 -14.12 -38.03
CA ASN A 194 18.22 -14.16 -39.40
C ASN A 194 18.10 -12.79 -40.09
N LEU A 195 17.03 -12.06 -39.87
CA LEU A 195 16.85 -10.72 -40.45
C LEU A 195 17.87 -9.69 -39.92
N THR A 196 18.45 -9.87 -38.76
CA THR A 196 19.55 -8.99 -38.28
C THR A 196 20.76 -9.06 -39.20
N GLN A 197 21.02 -10.23 -39.81
CA GLN A 197 22.11 -10.42 -40.78
C GLN A 197 21.75 -9.84 -42.16
N VAL A 198 20.50 -10.06 -42.60
CA VAL A 198 20.03 -9.57 -43.92
C VAL A 198 20.04 -8.03 -43.95
N HIS A 199 19.67 -7.37 -42.85
CA HIS A 199 19.59 -5.91 -42.76
C HIS A 199 20.76 -5.27 -42.02
N ALA A 200 21.92 -5.93 -41.96
CA ALA A 200 23.09 -5.51 -41.17
C ALA A 200 23.60 -4.09 -41.46
N GLN A 201 23.25 -3.50 -42.60
CA GLN A 201 23.67 -2.16 -43.02
C GLN A 201 22.54 -1.12 -42.98
N ASP A 202 21.33 -1.49 -42.52
CA ASP A 202 20.17 -0.59 -42.42
C ASP A 202 19.84 -0.31 -40.94
N ALA A 203 20.27 0.86 -40.44
CA ALA A 203 20.09 1.26 -39.07
C ALA A 203 18.61 1.34 -38.67
N ASN A 204 17.74 1.81 -39.56
CA ASN A 204 16.29 1.94 -39.27
C ASN A 204 15.63 0.57 -39.16
N ALA A 205 15.92 -0.32 -40.11
CA ALA A 205 15.44 -1.69 -40.09
C ALA A 205 15.95 -2.44 -38.85
N LEU A 206 17.24 -2.33 -38.53
CA LEU A 206 17.83 -2.97 -37.34
C LEU A 206 17.21 -2.47 -36.05
N LYS A 207 16.96 -1.17 -35.91
CA LYS A 207 16.30 -0.62 -34.71
C LYS A 207 14.94 -1.27 -34.45
N ILE A 208 14.13 -1.44 -35.48
CA ILE A 208 12.82 -2.10 -35.41
C ILE A 208 12.98 -3.59 -35.09
N ILE A 209 13.89 -4.29 -35.79
CA ILE A 209 14.14 -5.72 -35.57
C ILE A 209 14.63 -6.01 -34.15
N TYR A 210 15.60 -5.25 -33.64
CA TYR A 210 16.08 -5.43 -32.28
C TYR A 210 15.05 -5.05 -31.23
N SER A 211 14.17 -4.07 -31.50
CA SER A 211 13.02 -3.78 -30.64
C SER A 211 12.06 -4.97 -30.53
N SER A 212 11.87 -5.71 -31.62
CA SER A 212 11.08 -6.96 -31.61
C SER A 212 11.75 -8.03 -30.75
N LEU A 213 13.06 -8.18 -30.84
CA LEU A 213 13.83 -9.14 -30.03
C LEU A 213 13.75 -8.80 -28.55
N VAL A 214 13.80 -7.52 -28.16
CA VAL A 214 13.57 -7.08 -26.77
C VAL A 214 12.20 -7.53 -26.27
N LEU A 215 11.16 -7.32 -27.08
CA LEU A 215 9.78 -7.70 -26.70
C LEU A 215 9.62 -9.22 -26.59
N MET A 216 10.22 -9.99 -27.51
CA MET A 216 10.22 -11.46 -27.43
C MET A 216 10.89 -11.94 -26.15
N CYS A 217 12.03 -11.37 -25.77
CA CYS A 217 12.73 -11.68 -24.53
C CYS A 217 11.88 -11.35 -23.28
N LYS A 218 11.13 -10.24 -23.33
CA LYS A 218 10.20 -9.86 -22.24
C LYS A 218 9.02 -10.81 -22.12
N VAL A 219 8.48 -11.28 -23.25
CA VAL A 219 7.42 -12.29 -23.27
C VAL A 219 7.94 -13.62 -22.72
N PHE A 220 9.11 -14.06 -23.20
CA PHE A 220 9.80 -15.25 -22.69
C PHE A 220 9.95 -15.20 -21.16
N TYR A 221 10.46 -14.09 -20.61
CA TYR A 221 10.58 -13.92 -19.17
C TYR A 221 9.24 -14.15 -18.43
N SER A 222 8.17 -13.54 -18.94
CA SER A 222 6.84 -13.68 -18.32
C SER A 222 6.31 -15.11 -18.35
N LEU A 223 6.50 -15.82 -19.46
CA LEU A 223 6.06 -17.21 -19.63
C LEU A 223 6.85 -18.20 -18.76
N ASN A 224 8.10 -17.87 -18.42
CA ASN A 224 8.98 -18.71 -17.62
C ASN A 224 9.08 -18.29 -16.15
N SER A 225 8.37 -17.23 -15.72
CA SER A 225 8.55 -16.62 -14.40
C SER A 225 7.95 -17.44 -13.26
N GLN A 226 6.87 -18.21 -13.50
CA GLN A 226 6.21 -19.03 -12.48
C GLN A 226 6.90 -20.37 -12.28
N ASP A 227 7.11 -21.09 -13.38
CA ASP A 227 7.77 -22.40 -13.42
C ASP A 227 8.39 -22.60 -14.80
N LEU A 228 9.26 -23.60 -14.95
CA LEU A 228 9.85 -23.97 -16.23
C LEU A 228 8.84 -24.78 -17.06
N PRO A 229 8.29 -24.24 -18.16
CA PRO A 229 7.41 -25.01 -19.02
C PRO A 229 8.17 -26.09 -19.79
N GLU A 230 7.57 -27.27 -19.94
CA GLU A 230 8.12 -28.41 -20.71
C GLU A 230 8.58 -27.99 -22.10
N PHE A 231 7.80 -27.15 -22.80
CA PHE A 231 8.19 -26.64 -24.12
C PHE A 231 9.55 -25.92 -24.12
N PHE A 232 9.78 -25.05 -23.13
CA PHE A 232 11.04 -24.30 -23.05
C PHE A 232 12.18 -25.14 -22.50
N GLU A 233 11.90 -26.16 -21.70
CA GLU A 233 12.90 -27.18 -21.32
C GLU A 233 13.37 -27.95 -22.56
N ASP A 234 12.46 -28.46 -23.38
CA ASP A 234 12.75 -29.18 -24.62
C ASP A 234 13.48 -28.31 -25.65
N ASN A 235 13.20 -27.02 -25.70
CA ASN A 235 13.79 -26.06 -26.64
C ASN A 235 14.88 -25.19 -26.01
N MET A 236 15.41 -25.59 -24.83
CA MET A 236 16.37 -24.79 -24.08
C MET A 236 17.61 -24.44 -24.86
N SER A 237 18.16 -25.38 -25.60
CA SER A 237 19.35 -25.13 -26.46
C SER A 237 19.11 -24.02 -27.47
N THR A 238 17.95 -23.98 -28.11
CA THR A 238 17.59 -22.95 -29.09
C THR A 238 17.56 -21.56 -28.43
N TRP A 239 16.91 -21.42 -27.30
CA TRP A 239 16.80 -20.16 -26.59
C TRP A 239 18.12 -19.71 -25.97
N MET A 240 18.89 -20.61 -25.35
CA MET A 240 20.18 -20.28 -24.77
C MET A 240 21.23 -19.90 -25.83
N ASN A 241 21.28 -20.59 -26.96
CA ASN A 241 22.16 -20.19 -28.07
C ASN A 241 21.74 -18.82 -28.62
N SER A 242 20.46 -18.55 -28.73
CA SER A 242 19.95 -17.24 -29.14
C SER A 242 20.36 -16.14 -28.14
N PHE A 243 20.23 -16.39 -26.85
CA PHE A 243 20.64 -15.44 -25.80
C PHE A 243 22.15 -15.18 -25.82
N HIS A 244 22.96 -16.23 -26.00
CA HIS A 244 24.41 -16.06 -26.18
C HIS A 244 24.73 -15.14 -27.35
N THR A 245 24.11 -15.40 -28.54
CA THR A 245 24.27 -14.57 -29.73
C THR A 245 23.88 -13.11 -29.44
N LEU A 246 22.73 -12.88 -28.81
CA LEU A 246 22.22 -11.54 -28.51
C LEU A 246 23.06 -10.80 -27.45
N LEU A 247 23.61 -11.52 -26.47
CA LEU A 247 24.44 -10.93 -25.43
C LEU A 247 25.82 -10.50 -25.95
N THR A 248 26.37 -11.25 -26.90
CA THR A 248 27.72 -11.03 -27.46
C THR A 248 27.73 -10.18 -28.73
N VAL A 249 26.58 -9.89 -29.33
CA VAL A 249 26.51 -9.12 -30.59
C VAL A 249 27.02 -7.69 -30.39
N GLU A 250 27.77 -7.19 -31.41
CA GLU A 250 28.16 -5.79 -31.51
C GLU A 250 27.49 -5.16 -32.72
N VAL A 251 26.74 -4.09 -32.54
CA VAL A 251 25.98 -3.40 -33.60
C VAL A 251 26.36 -1.92 -33.62
N LYS A 252 27.55 -1.62 -34.13
CA LYS A 252 28.11 -0.26 -34.14
C LYS A 252 27.23 0.78 -34.85
N ILE A 253 26.46 0.36 -35.87
CA ILE A 253 25.57 1.26 -36.62
C ILE A 253 24.40 1.79 -35.78
N LEU A 254 24.06 1.12 -34.64
CA LEU A 254 23.03 1.53 -33.70
C LEU A 254 23.60 2.25 -32.45
N ASP A 255 24.93 2.46 -32.43
CA ASP A 255 25.52 3.20 -31.30
C ASP A 255 25.03 4.66 -31.34
N THR A 256 24.37 5.05 -30.26
CA THR A 256 23.90 6.42 -30.10
C THR A 256 25.03 7.27 -29.56
N GLY A 257 25.20 8.48 -30.07
CA GLY A 257 26.14 9.46 -29.47
C GLY A 257 25.65 10.04 -28.14
N ASP A 258 24.55 9.54 -27.61
CA ASP A 258 24.01 9.91 -26.30
C ASP A 258 24.66 9.05 -25.22
N ASP A 259 25.20 9.69 -24.18
CA ASP A 259 25.84 9.01 -23.07
C ASP A 259 24.88 8.72 -21.90
N GLU A 260 23.66 9.28 -21.92
CA GLU A 260 22.68 9.19 -20.86
C GLU A 260 21.55 8.20 -21.17
N GLU A 261 21.02 8.20 -22.40
CA GLU A 261 19.87 7.39 -22.78
C GLU A 261 20.29 6.06 -23.42
N ALA A 262 19.81 4.95 -22.81
CA ALA A 262 20.08 3.61 -23.31
C ALA A 262 19.43 3.38 -24.69
N GLY A 263 20.20 2.84 -25.63
CA GLY A 263 19.71 2.41 -26.93
C GLY A 263 19.03 1.03 -26.89
N VAL A 264 18.58 0.59 -28.07
CA VAL A 264 17.87 -0.70 -28.21
C VAL A 264 18.76 -1.90 -27.85
N ILE A 265 20.06 -1.81 -28.13
CA ILE A 265 21.03 -2.89 -27.87
C ILE A 265 21.27 -3.01 -26.35
N GLU A 266 21.40 -1.90 -25.64
CA GLU A 266 21.53 -1.87 -24.19
C GLU A 266 20.29 -2.49 -23.53
N HIS A 267 19.09 -2.14 -23.98
CA HIS A 267 17.84 -2.74 -23.52
C HIS A 267 17.76 -4.23 -23.82
N LEU A 268 18.20 -4.66 -24.99
CA LEU A 268 18.21 -6.08 -25.39
C LEU A 268 19.13 -6.90 -24.48
N LYS A 269 20.39 -6.48 -24.35
CA LYS A 269 21.38 -7.18 -23.52
C LYS A 269 20.95 -7.20 -22.05
N SER A 270 20.38 -6.11 -21.57
CA SER A 270 19.80 -6.02 -20.21
C SER A 270 18.69 -7.06 -20.01
N GLN A 271 17.76 -7.17 -20.96
CA GLN A 271 16.67 -8.17 -20.86
C GLN A 271 17.18 -9.61 -20.98
N VAL A 272 18.22 -9.85 -21.79
CA VAL A 272 18.87 -11.17 -21.85
C VAL A 272 19.51 -11.51 -20.50
N CYS A 273 20.19 -10.56 -19.84
CA CYS A 273 20.72 -10.75 -18.49
C CYS A 273 19.61 -11.11 -17.48
N ASP A 274 18.44 -10.49 -17.57
CA ASP A 274 17.29 -10.86 -16.75
C ASP A 274 16.84 -12.31 -16.99
N ASN A 275 16.77 -12.70 -18.25
CA ASN A 275 16.32 -14.05 -18.63
C ASN A 275 17.28 -15.14 -18.14
N ILE A 276 18.59 -14.96 -18.35
CA ILE A 276 19.58 -15.92 -17.84
C ILE A 276 19.67 -15.88 -16.30
N GLY A 277 19.46 -14.72 -15.68
CA GLY A 277 19.35 -14.56 -14.23
C GLY A 277 18.19 -15.33 -13.65
N LEU A 278 17.01 -15.27 -14.29
CA LEU A 278 15.84 -16.07 -13.91
C LEU A 278 16.16 -17.56 -13.92
N TYR A 279 16.83 -18.05 -14.96
CA TYR A 279 17.21 -19.47 -15.08
C TYR A 279 18.27 -19.86 -14.06
N ALA A 280 19.28 -19.05 -13.83
CA ALA A 280 20.29 -19.29 -12.80
C ALA A 280 19.70 -19.36 -11.39
N GLN A 281 18.66 -18.57 -11.13
CA GLN A 281 18.03 -18.51 -9.82
C GLN A 281 17.01 -19.62 -9.58
N LYS A 282 16.14 -19.93 -10.58
CA LYS A 282 15.00 -20.84 -10.42
C LYS A 282 15.19 -22.22 -11.03
N TYR A 283 15.98 -22.35 -12.11
CA TYR A 283 16.10 -23.55 -12.93
C TYR A 283 17.56 -23.93 -13.09
N ASP A 284 18.28 -23.87 -11.98
CA ASP A 284 19.74 -24.04 -11.93
C ASP A 284 20.21 -25.45 -12.36
N GLU A 285 19.43 -26.50 -12.11
CA GLU A 285 19.75 -27.85 -12.53
C GLU A 285 19.77 -27.98 -14.06
N GLU A 286 18.73 -27.52 -14.73
CA GLU A 286 18.58 -27.56 -16.18
C GLU A 286 19.52 -26.58 -16.88
N PHE A 287 19.78 -25.43 -16.24
CA PHE A 287 20.63 -24.37 -16.77
C PHE A 287 22.14 -24.64 -16.61
N GLN A 288 22.51 -25.58 -15.75
CA GLN A 288 23.90 -25.84 -15.37
C GLN A 288 24.86 -25.99 -16.55
N GLN A 289 24.46 -26.64 -17.63
CA GLN A 289 25.33 -26.88 -18.79
C GLN A 289 25.67 -25.59 -19.58
N TYR A 290 24.82 -24.55 -19.49
CA TYR A 290 25.01 -23.27 -20.19
C TYR A 290 25.72 -22.24 -19.31
N LEU A 291 25.76 -22.46 -18.00
CA LEU A 291 26.23 -21.49 -17.03
C LEU A 291 27.67 -21.01 -17.25
N PRO A 292 28.67 -21.89 -17.53
CA PRO A 292 30.06 -21.44 -17.73
C PRO A 292 30.18 -20.45 -18.89
N GLN A 293 29.44 -20.67 -19.98
CA GLN A 293 29.41 -19.78 -21.12
C GLN A 293 28.86 -18.41 -20.76
N PHE A 294 27.71 -18.37 -20.12
CA PHE A 294 27.07 -17.12 -19.72
C PHE A 294 27.84 -16.36 -18.63
N VAL A 295 28.48 -17.03 -17.71
CA VAL A 295 29.39 -16.39 -16.75
C VAL A 295 30.55 -15.71 -17.47
N THR A 296 31.11 -16.38 -18.47
CA THR A 296 32.19 -15.80 -19.32
C THR A 296 31.68 -14.61 -20.12
N ASP A 297 30.52 -14.72 -20.75
CA ASP A 297 29.91 -13.64 -21.55
C ASP A 297 29.62 -12.40 -20.71
N VAL A 298 29.02 -12.60 -19.53
CA VAL A 298 28.72 -11.52 -18.57
C VAL A 298 29.99 -10.90 -18.00
N TRP A 299 31.01 -11.68 -17.70
CA TRP A 299 32.32 -11.17 -17.30
C TRP A 299 32.93 -10.25 -18.36
N ILE A 300 32.98 -10.69 -19.59
CA ILE A 300 33.49 -9.88 -20.72
C ILE A 300 32.68 -8.61 -20.88
N LEU A 301 31.36 -8.72 -20.81
CA LEU A 301 30.44 -7.58 -20.88
C LEU A 301 30.74 -6.55 -19.79
N LEU A 302 30.84 -6.98 -18.53
CA LEU A 302 31.09 -6.09 -17.40
C LEU A 302 32.46 -5.39 -17.46
N VAL A 303 33.50 -6.11 -17.88
CA VAL A 303 34.87 -5.56 -17.99
C VAL A 303 35.01 -4.59 -19.18
N SER A 304 34.23 -4.81 -20.24
CA SER A 304 34.29 -3.98 -21.47
C SER A 304 33.33 -2.80 -21.44
N THR A 305 32.35 -2.77 -20.55
CA THR A 305 31.32 -1.73 -20.51
C THR A 305 31.82 -0.51 -19.72
N SER A 306 31.65 0.69 -20.30
CA SER A 306 32.08 1.94 -19.67
C SER A 306 31.14 2.39 -18.52
N LEU A 307 31.54 3.48 -17.84
CA LEU A 307 30.79 4.03 -16.71
C LEU A 307 29.67 5.01 -17.11
N GLN A 308 29.35 5.15 -18.38
CA GLN A 308 28.30 6.04 -18.88
C GLN A 308 26.91 5.62 -18.36
N PRO A 309 26.02 6.56 -18.03
CA PRO A 309 24.68 6.27 -17.49
C PRO A 309 23.81 5.38 -18.37
N LYS A 310 23.93 5.47 -19.69
CA LYS A 310 23.19 4.62 -20.63
C LYS A 310 23.36 3.11 -20.39
N TYR A 311 24.44 2.68 -19.75
CA TYR A 311 24.71 1.29 -19.42
C TYR A 311 24.25 0.86 -18.02
N ASP A 312 23.68 1.76 -17.23
CA ASP A 312 23.37 1.47 -15.81
C ASP A 312 22.45 0.28 -15.63
N LEU A 313 21.37 0.21 -16.42
CA LEU A 313 20.43 -0.92 -16.35
C LEU A 313 21.10 -2.23 -16.80
N LEU A 314 21.89 -2.19 -17.88
CA LEU A 314 22.60 -3.35 -18.39
C LEU A 314 23.59 -3.90 -17.36
N VAL A 315 24.43 -3.03 -16.79
CA VAL A 315 25.42 -3.41 -15.78
C VAL A 315 24.74 -3.91 -14.50
N SER A 316 23.66 -3.25 -14.08
CA SER A 316 22.88 -3.70 -12.93
C SER A 316 22.35 -5.12 -13.10
N ASN A 317 21.72 -5.43 -14.25
CA ASN A 317 21.18 -6.75 -14.52
C ASN A 317 22.28 -7.81 -14.71
N ALA A 318 23.41 -7.43 -15.28
CA ALA A 318 24.57 -8.31 -15.39
C ALA A 318 25.18 -8.66 -14.00
N LEU A 319 25.27 -7.69 -13.10
CA LEU A 319 25.70 -7.91 -11.72
C LEU A 319 24.71 -8.76 -10.94
N GLN A 320 23.42 -8.57 -11.15
CA GLN A 320 22.37 -9.39 -10.53
C GLN A 320 22.45 -10.85 -10.98
N PHE A 321 22.77 -11.10 -12.26
CA PHE A 321 23.03 -12.46 -12.74
C PHE A 321 24.19 -13.09 -11.98
N LEU A 322 25.33 -12.40 -11.84
CA LEU A 322 26.48 -12.93 -11.06
C LEU A 322 26.11 -13.17 -9.60
N SER A 323 25.30 -12.30 -9.00
CA SER A 323 24.81 -12.51 -7.63
C SER A 323 23.95 -13.76 -7.52
N SER A 324 23.04 -14.01 -8.47
CA SER A 324 22.21 -15.21 -8.53
C SER A 324 23.04 -16.50 -8.66
N VAL A 325 24.14 -16.46 -9.41
CA VAL A 325 25.08 -17.59 -9.52
C VAL A 325 25.86 -17.79 -8.22
N ALA A 326 26.36 -16.69 -7.62
CA ALA A 326 27.15 -16.74 -6.38
C ALA A 326 26.34 -17.20 -5.17
N GLU A 327 25.01 -17.03 -5.18
CA GLU A 327 24.10 -17.48 -4.13
C GLU A 327 24.01 -19.01 -4.04
N LYS A 328 24.26 -19.73 -5.14
CA LYS A 328 24.12 -21.18 -5.23
C LYS A 328 25.38 -21.93 -4.77
N ASN A 329 25.24 -22.72 -3.70
CA ASN A 329 26.36 -23.48 -3.12
C ASN A 329 27.07 -24.41 -4.10
N HIS A 330 26.37 -25.02 -5.03
CA HIS A 330 26.96 -25.95 -6.00
C HIS A 330 27.77 -25.26 -7.12
N TYR A 331 27.65 -23.96 -7.29
CA TYR A 331 28.50 -23.14 -8.18
C TYR A 331 29.67 -22.47 -7.45
N ARG A 332 29.88 -22.81 -6.19
CA ARG A 332 30.92 -22.21 -5.36
C ARG A 332 32.33 -22.30 -5.97
N ASN A 333 32.62 -23.40 -6.64
CA ASN A 333 33.91 -23.63 -7.32
C ASN A 333 34.27 -22.55 -8.37
N LEU A 334 33.29 -21.83 -8.94
CA LEU A 334 33.54 -20.75 -9.87
C LEU A 334 34.18 -19.52 -9.22
N PHE A 335 34.02 -19.36 -7.89
CA PHE A 335 34.47 -18.21 -7.10
C PHE A 335 35.56 -18.56 -6.07
N GLU A 336 35.99 -19.81 -5.98
CA GLU A 336 36.94 -20.25 -4.93
C GLU A 336 38.34 -19.74 -5.12
N ASP A 337 38.76 -19.43 -6.33
CA ASP A 337 40.09 -18.91 -6.64
C ASP A 337 40.24 -17.45 -6.18
N ASN A 338 41.27 -17.17 -5.40
CA ASN A 338 41.57 -15.83 -4.93
C ASN A 338 41.81 -14.83 -6.07
N ASN A 339 42.35 -15.26 -7.20
CA ASN A 339 42.55 -14.40 -8.36
C ASN A 339 41.20 -13.99 -8.98
N VAL A 340 40.21 -14.88 -8.98
CA VAL A 340 38.84 -14.60 -9.44
C VAL A 340 38.21 -13.56 -8.51
N LEU A 341 38.27 -13.78 -7.18
CA LEU A 341 37.71 -12.85 -6.21
C LEU A 341 38.40 -11.48 -6.26
N ASN A 342 39.73 -11.42 -6.38
CA ASN A 342 40.46 -10.18 -6.57
C ASN A 342 40.04 -9.47 -7.86
N GLY A 343 39.93 -10.21 -8.95
CA GLY A 343 39.50 -9.69 -10.26
C GLY A 343 38.09 -9.12 -10.23
N ILE A 344 37.16 -9.79 -9.54
CA ILE A 344 35.79 -9.32 -9.35
C ILE A 344 35.79 -8.02 -8.52
N CYS A 345 36.56 -7.97 -7.44
CA CYS A 345 36.65 -6.78 -6.62
C CYS A 345 37.20 -5.58 -7.41
N GLU A 346 38.39 -5.75 -8.02
CA GLU A 346 39.12 -4.67 -8.66
C GLU A 346 38.48 -4.18 -9.96
N LYS A 347 38.01 -5.11 -10.82
CA LYS A 347 37.55 -4.79 -12.17
C LYS A 347 36.04 -4.59 -12.29
N VAL A 348 35.27 -5.10 -11.35
CA VAL A 348 33.82 -5.09 -11.42
C VAL A 348 33.19 -4.33 -10.25
N ILE A 349 33.50 -4.68 -9.01
CA ILE A 349 32.79 -4.12 -7.85
C ILE A 349 33.21 -2.66 -7.60
N ILE A 350 34.49 -2.41 -7.39
CA ILE A 350 35.00 -1.06 -7.07
C ILE A 350 34.63 -0.03 -8.14
N PRO A 351 34.86 -0.26 -9.44
CA PRO A 351 34.47 0.71 -10.47
C PRO A 351 32.96 1.03 -10.48
N ASN A 352 32.11 0.06 -10.17
CA ASN A 352 30.66 0.25 -10.13
C ASN A 352 30.14 0.82 -8.81
N MET A 353 30.99 0.91 -7.77
CA MET A 353 30.69 1.61 -6.50
C MET A 353 31.10 3.07 -6.52
N GLU A 354 32.00 3.50 -7.39
CA GLU A 354 32.47 4.88 -7.44
C GLU A 354 31.33 5.87 -7.68
N PHE A 355 31.41 7.00 -6.97
CA PHE A 355 30.50 8.12 -7.16
C PHE A 355 30.91 8.91 -8.41
N ARG A 356 30.05 8.86 -9.42
CA ARG A 356 30.32 9.44 -10.75
C ARG A 356 29.87 10.90 -10.82
N GLN A 357 30.21 11.57 -11.92
CA GLN A 357 29.73 12.91 -12.21
C GLN A 357 28.20 12.98 -12.32
N SER A 358 27.58 12.01 -12.99
CA SER A 358 26.10 11.91 -13.09
C SER A 358 25.41 11.70 -11.72
N ASP A 359 26.06 11.00 -10.80
CA ASP A 359 25.54 10.82 -9.43
C ASP A 359 25.63 12.15 -8.66
N GLN A 360 26.68 12.95 -8.89
CA GLN A 360 26.83 14.27 -8.32
C GLN A 360 25.77 15.24 -8.86
N GLU A 361 25.53 15.24 -10.15
CA GLU A 361 24.47 16.03 -10.79
C GLU A 361 23.09 15.65 -10.21
N LEU A 362 22.80 14.36 -10.05
CA LEU A 362 21.56 13.91 -9.41
C LEU A 362 21.45 14.40 -7.95
N PHE A 363 22.57 14.32 -7.19
CA PHE A 363 22.63 14.76 -5.81
C PHE A 363 22.38 16.28 -5.65
N GLU A 364 22.90 17.09 -6.57
CA GLU A 364 22.84 18.55 -6.53
C GLU A 364 21.55 19.08 -7.18
N ASP A 365 21.18 18.59 -8.36
CA ASP A 365 20.11 19.14 -9.18
C ASP A 365 18.74 18.47 -8.94
N ASN A 366 18.73 17.20 -8.53
CA ASN A 366 17.50 16.47 -8.21
C ASN A 366 17.61 15.69 -6.90
N PRO A 367 17.75 16.38 -5.78
CA PRO A 367 17.99 15.76 -4.46
C PRO A 367 16.80 14.91 -3.98
N GLU A 368 15.58 15.19 -4.42
CA GLU A 368 14.39 14.38 -4.11
C GLU A 368 14.52 12.98 -4.71
N GLU A 369 14.88 12.89 -5.98
CA GLU A 369 15.09 11.61 -6.67
C GLU A 369 16.28 10.86 -6.10
N TYR A 370 17.38 11.55 -5.79
CA TYR A 370 18.53 10.95 -5.13
C TYR A 370 18.16 10.33 -3.79
N THR A 371 17.46 11.09 -2.95
CA THR A 371 17.01 10.64 -1.63
C THR A 371 16.07 9.44 -1.75
N ARG A 372 15.12 9.48 -2.67
CA ARG A 372 14.16 8.40 -2.88
C ARG A 372 14.85 7.12 -3.31
N ARG A 373 15.78 7.20 -4.25
CA ARG A 373 16.57 6.03 -4.69
C ARG A 373 17.37 5.44 -3.55
N ASP A 374 18.06 6.26 -2.79
CA ASP A 374 19.04 5.81 -1.82
C ASP A 374 18.43 5.38 -0.45
N ILE A 375 17.36 6.03 0.00
CA ILE A 375 16.68 5.70 1.28
C ILE A 375 15.58 4.66 1.14
N GLU A 376 14.75 4.75 0.10
CA GLU A 376 13.59 3.87 -0.07
C GLU A 376 13.94 2.54 -0.76
N GLY A 377 15.15 2.41 -1.25
CA GLY A 377 15.58 1.21 -1.96
C GLY A 377 14.98 1.07 -3.35
N SER A 378 14.52 2.18 -3.96
CA SER A 378 14.10 2.21 -5.36
C SER A 378 15.29 2.22 -6.33
N ASP A 379 16.50 2.14 -5.78
CA ASP A 379 17.78 2.07 -6.49
C ASP A 379 18.14 0.66 -6.99
N ILE A 380 17.24 -0.30 -6.91
CA ILE A 380 17.49 -1.72 -7.30
C ILE A 380 18.06 -1.89 -8.72
N PHE A 381 17.81 -0.93 -9.60
CA PHE A 381 18.33 -0.94 -10.97
C PHE A 381 19.58 -0.07 -11.17
N THR A 382 20.21 0.40 -10.10
CA THR A 382 21.47 1.10 -10.19
C THR A 382 22.64 0.13 -10.13
N ARG A 383 23.72 0.43 -10.90
CA ARG A 383 24.94 -0.39 -10.87
C ARG A 383 25.58 -0.42 -9.46
N ARG A 384 25.48 0.69 -8.72
CA ARG A 384 26.02 0.78 -7.37
C ARG A 384 25.32 -0.17 -6.41
N ARG A 385 24.00 -0.21 -6.44
CA ARG A 385 23.23 -1.14 -5.63
C ARG A 385 23.51 -2.60 -6.00
N ALA A 386 23.55 -2.90 -7.28
CA ALA A 386 23.84 -4.26 -7.77
C ALA A 386 25.26 -4.71 -7.35
N ALA A 387 26.25 -3.80 -7.38
CA ALA A 387 27.59 -4.08 -6.87
C ALA A 387 27.59 -4.35 -5.35
N CYS A 388 26.84 -3.58 -4.57
CA CYS A 388 26.65 -3.82 -3.13
C CYS A 388 26.00 -5.19 -2.85
N ASP A 389 24.98 -5.54 -3.61
CA ASP A 389 24.29 -6.83 -3.47
C ASP A 389 25.22 -8.01 -3.82
N LEU A 390 26.06 -7.87 -4.85
CA LEU A 390 27.07 -8.88 -5.18
C LEU A 390 28.10 -9.06 -4.06
N VAL A 391 28.58 -7.95 -3.47
CA VAL A 391 29.50 -8.02 -2.29
C VAL A 391 28.82 -8.75 -1.14
N ASN A 392 27.60 -8.42 -0.84
CA ASN A 392 26.82 -9.06 0.24
C ASN A 392 26.70 -10.57 -0.01
N THR A 393 26.32 -10.99 -1.21
CA THR A 393 26.21 -12.40 -1.59
C THR A 393 27.55 -13.14 -1.50
N LEU A 394 28.61 -12.57 -2.04
CA LEU A 394 29.95 -13.17 -1.96
C LEU A 394 30.43 -13.26 -0.50
N SER A 395 30.16 -12.26 0.32
CA SER A 395 30.57 -12.27 1.73
C SER A 395 29.79 -13.29 2.58
N GLN A 396 28.58 -13.66 2.20
CA GLN A 396 27.83 -14.75 2.86
C GLN A 396 28.47 -16.13 2.59
N ASN A 397 28.98 -16.35 1.39
CA ASN A 397 29.52 -17.65 0.96
C ASN A 397 31.02 -17.80 1.21
N PHE A 398 31.79 -16.70 1.21
CA PHE A 398 33.26 -16.68 1.31
C PHE A 398 33.73 -15.68 2.36
N GLU A 399 33.05 -15.57 3.49
CA GLU A 399 33.22 -14.50 4.47
C GLU A 399 34.69 -14.16 4.78
N THR A 400 35.49 -15.14 5.19
CA THR A 400 36.89 -14.89 5.57
C THR A 400 37.73 -14.38 4.41
N ARG A 401 37.63 -15.00 3.23
CA ARG A 401 38.40 -14.61 2.05
C ARG A 401 38.01 -13.24 1.53
N ILE A 402 36.70 -12.98 1.47
CA ILE A 402 36.18 -11.68 1.03
C ILE A 402 36.62 -10.58 2.00
N MET A 403 36.59 -10.83 3.31
CA MET A 403 37.07 -9.86 4.30
C MET A 403 38.55 -9.57 4.16
N GLU A 404 39.38 -10.59 3.91
CA GLU A 404 40.81 -10.40 3.66
C GLU A 404 41.08 -9.58 2.40
N ILE A 405 40.45 -9.94 1.27
CA ILE A 405 40.68 -9.29 -0.01
C ILE A 405 40.12 -7.88 -0.01
N PHE A 406 38.82 -7.74 0.31
CA PHE A 406 38.13 -6.48 0.25
C PHE A 406 38.57 -5.53 1.37
N GLY A 407 38.99 -6.08 2.52
CA GLY A 407 39.58 -5.32 3.61
C GLY A 407 40.88 -4.59 3.20
N GLN A 408 41.70 -5.18 2.32
CA GLN A 408 42.89 -4.52 1.77
C GLN A 408 42.50 -3.34 0.89
N TYR A 409 41.52 -3.50 0.01
CA TYR A 409 41.03 -2.38 -0.82
C TYR A 409 40.39 -1.29 0.03
N LEU A 410 39.66 -1.64 1.07
CA LEU A 410 39.09 -0.71 2.04
C LEU A 410 40.18 0.17 2.71
N GLN A 411 41.26 -0.45 3.16
CA GLN A 411 42.39 0.25 3.75
C GLN A 411 43.03 1.23 2.75
N VAL A 412 43.26 0.81 1.52
CA VAL A 412 43.80 1.66 0.46
C VAL A 412 42.89 2.87 0.18
N MET A 413 41.57 2.65 0.10
CA MET A 413 40.58 3.71 -0.13
C MET A 413 40.58 4.73 1.01
N ILE A 414 40.64 4.29 2.27
CA ILE A 414 40.66 5.17 3.43
C ILE A 414 41.98 5.91 3.50
N GLN A 415 43.12 5.27 3.23
CA GLN A 415 44.42 5.90 3.18
C GLN A 415 44.45 7.00 2.11
N LYS A 416 43.98 6.72 0.90
CA LYS A 416 43.86 7.68 -0.19
C LYS A 416 43.05 8.93 0.24
N TYR A 417 41.97 8.73 0.97
CA TYR A 417 41.18 9.83 1.54
C TYR A 417 41.99 10.66 2.55
N THR A 418 42.73 9.99 3.43
CA THR A 418 43.55 10.72 4.45
C THR A 418 44.68 11.52 3.85
N GLU A 419 45.21 11.15 2.69
CA GLU A 419 46.24 11.89 1.97
C GLU A 419 45.74 13.28 1.48
N ASN A 420 44.52 13.35 0.96
CA ASN A 420 43.87 14.60 0.60
C ASN A 420 42.32 14.43 0.63
N GLN A 421 41.71 14.90 1.71
CA GLN A 421 40.29 14.74 1.94
C GLN A 421 39.42 15.48 0.92
N GLN A 422 39.85 16.64 0.44
CA GLN A 422 39.09 17.47 -0.49
C GLN A 422 39.02 16.89 -1.91
N THR A 423 40.09 16.26 -2.36
CA THR A 423 40.16 15.68 -3.73
C THR A 423 39.75 14.21 -3.77
N ASN A 424 39.99 13.47 -2.68
CA ASN A 424 39.84 12.01 -2.62
C ASN A 424 38.60 11.55 -1.83
N TRP A 425 37.63 12.43 -1.62
CA TRP A 425 36.41 12.11 -0.87
C TRP A 425 35.62 10.95 -1.49
N ARG A 426 35.63 10.78 -2.84
CA ARG A 426 34.98 9.67 -3.53
C ARG A 426 35.52 8.31 -3.11
N SER A 427 36.79 8.23 -2.73
CA SER A 427 37.38 6.99 -2.21
C SER A 427 36.77 6.59 -0.86
N LYS A 428 36.51 7.57 0.03
CA LYS A 428 35.83 7.29 1.31
C LYS A 428 34.36 6.95 1.13
N ASP A 429 33.65 7.61 0.21
CA ASP A 429 32.27 7.28 -0.17
C ASP A 429 32.17 5.81 -0.61
N ALA A 430 33.00 5.40 -1.57
CA ALA A 430 33.04 4.00 -2.02
C ALA A 430 33.39 3.03 -0.89
N ALA A 431 34.33 3.42 0.00
CA ALA A 431 34.70 2.62 1.16
C ALA A 431 33.55 2.42 2.14
N LEU A 432 32.71 3.42 2.38
CA LEU A 432 31.54 3.33 3.25
C LEU A 432 30.47 2.38 2.69
N TYR A 433 30.22 2.42 1.37
CA TYR A 433 29.34 1.47 0.72
C TYR A 433 29.89 0.04 0.74
N LEU A 434 31.19 -0.11 0.50
CA LEU A 434 31.86 -1.41 0.54
C LEU A 434 31.77 -2.04 1.94
N VAL A 435 32.11 -1.30 3.00
CA VAL A 435 32.06 -1.81 4.36
C VAL A 435 30.64 -2.16 4.80
N THR A 436 29.66 -1.34 4.44
CA THR A 436 28.26 -1.60 4.74
C THR A 436 27.79 -2.93 4.11
N SER A 437 28.16 -3.16 2.85
CA SER A 437 27.83 -4.39 2.11
C SER A 437 28.55 -5.62 2.67
N LEU A 438 29.80 -5.45 3.09
CA LEU A 438 30.60 -6.53 3.71
C LEU A 438 30.04 -6.98 5.07
N ILE A 439 29.52 -6.03 5.86
CA ILE A 439 29.11 -6.28 7.24
C ILE A 439 27.66 -6.78 7.34
N SER A 440 26.73 -6.26 6.53
CA SER A 440 25.31 -6.52 6.66
C SER A 440 24.96 -7.98 6.35
N ARG A 441 24.14 -8.61 7.21
CA ARG A 441 23.65 -10.00 7.02
C ARG A 441 22.14 -10.11 7.01
N GLY A 442 21.45 -9.24 7.71
CA GLY A 442 20.00 -9.14 7.72
C GLY A 442 19.57 -7.69 7.81
N GLN A 443 18.53 -7.32 7.09
CA GLN A 443 18.02 -5.95 7.06
C GLN A 443 16.50 -5.93 6.97
N THR A 444 15.89 -4.99 7.70
CA THR A 444 14.47 -4.67 7.59
C THR A 444 14.28 -3.15 7.51
N GLN A 445 13.21 -2.68 6.88
CA GLN A 445 12.91 -1.25 6.86
C GLN A 445 12.72 -0.69 8.28
N LYS A 446 12.01 -1.43 9.13
CA LYS A 446 11.69 -1.03 10.50
C LYS A 446 12.93 -0.87 11.39
N HIS A 447 13.92 -1.74 11.27
CA HIS A 447 15.05 -1.81 12.19
C HIS A 447 16.40 -1.44 11.56
N GLY A 448 16.49 -1.30 10.24
CA GLY A 448 17.76 -1.23 9.52
C GLY A 448 18.44 -2.60 9.50
N VAL A 449 19.76 -2.60 9.56
CA VAL A 449 20.55 -3.85 9.67
C VAL A 449 20.30 -4.48 11.04
N THR A 450 19.92 -5.74 11.04
CA THR A 450 19.56 -6.51 12.26
C THR A 450 20.60 -7.57 12.62
N GLN A 451 21.39 -7.98 11.65
CA GLN A 451 22.46 -8.97 11.83
C GLN A 451 23.71 -8.55 11.07
N THR A 452 24.87 -8.75 11.67
CA THR A 452 26.15 -8.36 11.09
C THR A 452 27.18 -9.47 11.16
N SER A 453 28.20 -9.36 10.30
CA SER A 453 29.42 -10.20 10.42
C SER A 453 30.11 -9.99 11.76
N GLN A 454 30.68 -11.07 12.30
CA GLN A 454 31.48 -11.04 13.52
C GLN A 454 32.93 -10.57 13.28
N LEU A 455 33.34 -10.46 12.03
CA LEU A 455 34.72 -10.14 11.66
C LEU A 455 35.01 -8.63 11.71
N VAL A 456 34.00 -7.78 11.70
CA VAL A 456 34.13 -6.30 11.73
C VAL A 456 33.22 -5.72 12.80
N SER A 457 33.78 -4.87 13.65
CA SER A 457 33.04 -4.17 14.69
C SER A 457 32.38 -2.90 14.14
N VAL A 458 31.06 -2.88 14.05
CA VAL A 458 30.27 -1.71 13.64
C VAL A 458 30.51 -0.49 14.56
N PRO A 459 30.52 -0.63 15.91
CA PRO A 459 30.82 0.49 16.80
C PRO A 459 32.23 1.03 16.64
N GLN A 460 33.23 0.17 16.43
CA GLN A 460 34.60 0.61 16.24
C GLN A 460 34.77 1.38 14.94
N PHE A 461 34.18 0.89 13.83
CA PHE A 461 34.23 1.59 12.56
C PHE A 461 33.49 2.94 12.64
N PHE A 462 32.37 3.00 13.34
CA PHE A 462 31.65 4.23 13.62
C PHE A 462 32.56 5.29 14.29
N GLN A 463 33.26 4.91 15.38
CA GLN A 463 34.15 5.82 16.11
C GLN A 463 35.32 6.30 15.26
N GLN A 464 35.90 5.42 14.45
CA GLN A 464 37.12 5.73 13.70
C GLN A 464 36.85 6.56 12.43
N HIS A 465 35.70 6.36 11.77
CA HIS A 465 35.48 6.86 10.41
C HIS A 465 34.21 7.68 10.20
N ILE A 466 33.22 7.55 11.09
CA ILE A 466 31.93 8.22 10.93
C ILE A 466 31.80 9.45 11.82
N VAL A 467 32.20 9.35 13.09
CA VAL A 467 32.09 10.45 14.08
C VAL A 467 32.75 11.72 13.56
N SER A 468 33.95 11.58 12.99
CA SER A 468 34.69 12.73 12.46
C SER A 468 33.96 13.52 11.38
N GLU A 469 33.17 12.83 10.55
CA GLU A 469 32.37 13.50 9.52
C GLU A 469 31.11 14.17 10.10
N LEU A 470 30.48 13.58 11.10
CA LEU A 470 29.33 14.15 11.80
C LEU A 470 29.69 15.38 12.64
N GLU A 471 30.93 15.43 13.19
CA GLU A 471 31.40 16.49 14.07
C GLU A 471 32.03 17.68 13.35
N ARG A 472 32.25 17.60 12.03
CA ARG A 472 32.80 18.77 11.26
C ARG A 472 31.95 20.01 11.52
N GLN A 473 32.63 21.15 11.73
CA GLN A 473 31.95 22.41 12.05
C GLN A 473 31.07 22.91 10.91
N ASP A 474 31.59 22.86 9.68
CA ASP A 474 30.81 23.23 8.50
C ASP A 474 29.94 22.05 8.05
N VAL A 475 28.62 22.22 8.17
CA VAL A 475 27.61 21.20 7.76
C VAL A 475 27.51 21.06 6.24
N ASN A 476 28.09 21.96 5.46
CA ASN A 476 28.07 21.94 4.00
C ASN A 476 29.36 21.42 3.37
N GLU A 477 30.42 21.21 4.19
CA GLU A 477 31.71 20.69 3.71
C GLU A 477 31.60 19.20 3.38
N LEU A 478 32.07 18.75 2.19
CA LEU A 478 32.04 17.39 1.71
C LEU A 478 30.61 16.76 1.85
N PRO A 479 29.61 17.32 1.18
CA PRO A 479 28.18 17.03 1.45
C PRO A 479 27.83 15.57 1.25
N VAL A 480 28.44 14.87 0.29
CA VAL A 480 28.19 13.45 0.05
C VAL A 480 28.64 12.61 1.25
N LEU A 481 29.84 12.88 1.79
CA LEU A 481 30.33 12.13 2.96
C LEU A 481 29.52 12.40 4.23
N LYS A 482 28.92 13.58 4.37
CA LYS A 482 27.98 13.83 5.46
C LYS A 482 26.71 13.04 5.32
N ALA A 483 26.16 12.98 4.11
CA ALA A 483 25.01 12.14 3.82
C ALA A 483 25.30 10.66 4.10
N ASP A 484 26.48 10.18 3.69
CA ASP A 484 26.92 8.79 3.96
C ASP A 484 27.07 8.52 5.46
N ALA A 485 27.66 9.46 6.22
CA ALA A 485 27.82 9.30 7.66
C ALA A 485 26.45 9.25 8.38
N ILE A 486 25.51 10.10 7.98
CA ILE A 486 24.14 10.08 8.51
C ILE A 486 23.44 8.76 8.12
N LYS A 487 23.60 8.32 6.88
CA LYS A 487 23.07 7.04 6.39
C LYS A 487 23.63 5.84 7.15
N TYR A 488 24.92 5.87 7.51
CA TYR A 488 25.56 4.84 8.33
C TYR A 488 24.84 4.70 9.69
N VAL A 489 24.60 5.82 10.38
CA VAL A 489 23.83 5.83 11.64
C VAL A 489 22.44 5.24 11.42
N MET A 490 21.74 5.69 10.40
CA MET A 490 20.40 5.21 10.06
C MET A 490 20.38 3.70 9.79
N THR A 491 21.37 3.20 9.04
CA THR A 491 21.48 1.79 8.63
C THR A 491 21.77 0.87 9.81
N PHE A 492 22.72 1.26 10.66
CA PHE A 492 23.19 0.43 11.79
C PHE A 492 22.60 0.81 13.14
N ARG A 493 21.53 1.62 13.18
CA ARG A 493 20.91 2.10 14.43
C ARG A 493 20.54 1.01 15.42
N SER A 494 20.14 -0.18 14.94
CA SER A 494 19.79 -1.32 15.80
C SER A 494 21.01 -2.12 16.29
N ILE A 495 22.17 -1.93 15.69
CA ILE A 495 23.42 -2.62 16.03
C ILE A 495 24.31 -1.75 16.91
N LEU A 496 24.31 -0.44 16.67
CA LEU A 496 25.07 0.51 17.46
C LEU A 496 24.56 0.55 18.93
N PRO A 497 25.47 0.67 19.92
CA PRO A 497 25.06 0.91 21.31
C PRO A 497 24.12 2.09 21.44
N LYS A 498 23.12 1.95 22.31
CA LYS A 498 22.08 2.98 22.55
C LYS A 498 22.68 4.37 22.80
N GLU A 499 23.73 4.44 23.61
CA GLU A 499 24.40 5.68 23.96
C GLU A 499 25.06 6.36 22.76
N MET A 500 25.61 5.57 21.83
CA MET A 500 26.17 6.08 20.58
C MET A 500 25.08 6.66 19.68
N VAL A 501 23.96 5.95 19.55
CA VAL A 501 22.83 6.41 18.71
C VAL A 501 22.25 7.70 19.28
N ILE A 502 21.98 7.77 20.57
CA ILE A 502 21.47 8.97 21.24
C ILE A 502 22.48 10.11 21.13
N GLY A 503 23.77 9.81 21.28
CA GLY A 503 24.84 10.80 21.15
C GLY A 503 24.92 11.45 19.76
N THR A 504 24.35 10.86 18.71
CA THR A 504 24.31 11.48 17.37
C THR A 504 23.20 12.51 17.19
N LEU A 505 22.17 12.52 18.05
CA LEU A 505 21.03 13.42 17.91
C LEU A 505 21.40 14.90 17.84
N PRO A 506 22.31 15.46 18.69
CA PRO A 506 22.71 16.85 18.56
C PRO A 506 23.34 17.18 17.20
N GLN A 507 24.18 16.29 16.67
CA GLN A 507 24.78 16.45 15.35
C GLN A 507 23.74 16.38 14.23
N LEU A 508 22.80 15.45 14.31
CA LEU A 508 21.70 15.34 13.34
C LEU A 508 20.83 16.60 13.33
N VAL A 509 20.48 17.13 14.50
CA VAL A 509 19.73 18.39 14.63
C VAL A 509 20.50 19.56 13.99
N ARG A 510 21.82 19.59 14.16
CA ARG A 510 22.68 20.59 13.51
C ARG A 510 22.71 20.42 12.00
N HIS A 511 22.77 19.18 11.47
CA HIS A 511 22.76 18.92 10.03
C HIS A 511 21.45 19.31 9.33
N LEU A 512 20.36 19.50 10.07
CA LEU A 512 19.13 20.10 9.53
C LEU A 512 19.35 21.52 8.98
N THR A 513 20.39 22.22 9.45
CA THR A 513 20.74 23.59 8.97
C THR A 513 21.47 23.58 7.63
N SER A 514 21.90 22.42 7.13
CA SER A 514 22.63 22.33 5.85
C SER A 514 21.79 22.88 4.69
N GLU A 515 22.47 23.54 3.76
CA GLU A 515 21.88 24.02 2.51
C GLU A 515 21.54 22.88 1.54
N SER A 516 22.27 21.75 1.64
CA SER A 516 22.03 20.57 0.83
C SER A 516 20.71 19.89 1.24
N ALA A 517 19.81 19.77 0.27
CA ALA A 517 18.52 19.11 0.49
C ALA A 517 18.69 17.63 0.87
N VAL A 518 19.70 16.95 0.36
CA VAL A 518 20.01 15.56 0.73
C VAL A 518 20.41 15.46 2.20
N ILE A 519 21.32 16.32 2.66
CA ILE A 519 21.82 16.27 4.05
C ILE A 519 20.69 16.53 5.05
N HIS A 520 19.93 17.62 4.89
CA HIS A 520 18.88 17.94 5.86
C HIS A 520 17.73 16.93 5.80
N THR A 521 17.46 16.33 4.65
CA THR A 521 16.47 15.25 4.52
C THR A 521 16.96 13.98 5.21
N TYR A 522 18.20 13.57 5.03
CA TYR A 522 18.79 12.41 5.70
C TYR A 522 18.83 12.61 7.22
N ALA A 523 19.16 13.81 7.68
CA ALA A 523 19.11 14.15 9.10
C ALA A 523 17.70 14.03 9.67
N ALA A 524 16.71 14.59 9.01
CA ALA A 524 15.29 14.48 9.40
C ALA A 524 14.82 13.02 9.45
N CYS A 525 15.11 12.25 8.41
CA CYS A 525 14.76 10.84 8.33
C CYS A 525 15.40 10.01 9.44
N THR A 526 16.68 10.27 9.74
CA THR A 526 17.41 9.56 10.78
C THR A 526 16.90 9.92 12.18
N ILE A 527 16.60 11.18 12.45
CA ILE A 527 15.97 11.63 13.70
C ILE A 527 14.64 10.91 13.88
N GLU A 528 13.78 10.88 12.86
CA GLU A 528 12.50 10.18 12.92
C GLU A 528 12.68 8.70 13.26
N LYS A 529 13.60 8.01 12.60
CA LYS A 529 13.87 6.59 12.82
C LYS A 529 14.46 6.31 14.22
N ILE A 530 15.28 7.18 14.77
CA ILE A 530 15.80 7.05 16.14
C ILE A 530 14.69 7.24 17.17
N LEU A 531 13.83 8.25 16.99
CA LEU A 531 12.75 8.55 17.94
C LEU A 531 11.68 7.43 18.01
N VAL A 532 11.57 6.60 16.99
CA VAL A 532 10.62 5.47 16.98
C VAL A 532 11.23 4.17 17.53
N MET A 533 12.55 4.12 17.74
CA MET A 533 13.20 2.91 18.24
C MET A 533 12.74 2.54 19.64
N LYS A 534 12.58 1.23 19.85
CA LYS A 534 12.24 0.65 21.15
C LYS A 534 13.29 -0.36 21.57
N ASP A 535 13.46 -0.51 22.87
CA ASP A 535 14.31 -1.55 23.44
C ASP A 535 13.62 -2.92 23.48
N ASN A 536 14.31 -3.92 24.01
CA ASN A 536 13.79 -5.31 24.13
C ASN A 536 12.55 -5.42 25.05
N ASN A 537 12.28 -4.40 25.86
CA ASN A 537 11.10 -4.30 26.72
C ASN A 537 9.97 -3.49 26.08
N ASN A 538 10.08 -3.20 24.77
CA ASN A 538 9.14 -2.37 24.01
C ASN A 538 9.05 -0.91 24.49
N MET A 539 10.08 -0.43 25.22
CA MET A 539 10.15 0.95 25.72
C MET A 539 10.94 1.81 24.74
N PRO A 540 10.49 3.06 24.45
CA PRO A 540 11.25 3.98 23.61
C PRO A 540 12.68 4.18 24.15
N ILE A 541 13.67 4.12 23.25
CA ILE A 541 15.08 4.38 23.64
C ILE A 541 15.33 5.87 23.93
N VAL A 542 14.52 6.74 23.30
CA VAL A 542 14.51 8.19 23.53
C VAL A 542 13.14 8.58 24.06
N ASN A 543 13.06 9.05 25.29
CA ASN A 543 11.80 9.52 25.87
C ASN A 543 11.72 11.06 25.81
N SER A 544 10.59 11.61 26.27
CA SER A 544 10.33 13.05 26.24
C SER A 544 11.33 13.86 27.06
N ASN A 545 11.88 13.31 28.17
CA ASN A 545 12.88 13.98 28.98
C ASN A 545 14.24 14.03 28.26
N ASP A 546 14.63 12.91 27.62
CA ASP A 546 15.90 12.82 26.91
C ASP A 546 15.95 13.80 25.73
N PHE A 547 14.83 13.98 25.03
CA PHE A 547 14.77 14.83 23.84
C PHE A 547 14.41 16.30 24.13
N SER A 548 13.90 16.61 25.31
CA SER A 548 13.44 17.97 25.65
C SER A 548 14.53 19.05 25.55
N GLY A 549 15.79 18.69 25.82
CA GLY A 549 16.91 19.61 25.68
C GLY A 549 17.23 20.00 24.23
N LEU A 550 16.84 19.17 23.25
CA LEU A 550 17.03 19.42 21.83
C LEU A 550 15.75 19.92 21.13
N ALA A 551 14.62 19.94 21.83
CA ALA A 551 13.30 20.19 21.26
C ALA A 551 13.21 21.52 20.51
N ASN A 552 13.73 22.59 21.11
CA ASN A 552 13.73 23.93 20.50
C ASN A 552 14.49 23.94 19.17
N ASP A 553 15.72 23.46 19.18
CA ASP A 553 16.59 23.50 18.00
C ASP A 553 16.08 22.54 16.91
N ALA A 554 15.60 21.36 17.32
CA ALA A 554 15.01 20.39 16.41
C ALA A 554 13.78 20.94 15.69
N LEU A 555 12.82 21.49 16.42
CA LEU A 555 11.60 22.06 15.82
C LEU A 555 11.90 23.30 14.98
N SER A 556 12.74 24.22 15.50
CA SER A 556 13.13 25.43 14.77
C SER A 556 13.82 25.08 13.44
N ASN A 557 14.75 24.13 13.46
CA ASN A 557 15.48 23.73 12.27
C ASN A 557 14.58 22.96 11.29
N LEU A 558 13.71 22.05 11.76
CA LEU A 558 12.78 21.32 10.90
C LEU A 558 11.80 22.26 10.18
N PHE A 559 11.23 23.23 10.87
CA PHE A 559 10.37 24.23 10.23
C PHE A 559 11.15 25.15 9.30
N ALA A 560 12.39 25.53 9.63
CA ALA A 560 13.24 26.30 8.74
C ALA A 560 13.57 25.55 7.43
N VAL A 561 13.68 24.24 7.47
CA VAL A 561 13.84 23.42 6.25
C VAL A 561 12.58 23.52 5.37
N LEU A 562 11.38 23.42 5.94
CA LEU A 562 10.12 23.58 5.18
C LEU A 562 9.92 24.99 4.59
N ASP A 563 10.63 26.00 5.08
CA ASP A 563 10.59 27.36 4.52
C ASP A 563 11.50 27.50 3.28
N ARG A 564 12.31 26.47 2.95
CA ARG A 564 13.18 26.45 1.77
C ARG A 564 12.43 25.93 0.55
N PRO A 565 12.51 26.61 -0.62
CA PRO A 565 11.76 26.19 -1.82
C PRO A 565 12.00 24.75 -2.25
N VAL A 566 13.23 24.25 -2.11
CA VAL A 566 13.59 22.87 -2.48
C VAL A 566 12.98 21.81 -1.57
N SER A 567 12.53 22.20 -0.37
CA SER A 567 12.02 21.29 0.67
C SER A 567 10.69 21.72 1.28
N GLU A 568 9.92 22.61 0.63
CA GLU A 568 8.68 23.16 1.19
C GLU A 568 7.57 22.12 1.41
N GLU A 569 7.59 21.02 0.64
CA GLU A 569 6.73 19.86 0.78
C GLU A 569 7.55 18.58 1.00
N ASN A 570 8.62 18.65 1.78
CA ASN A 570 9.49 17.52 2.09
C ASN A 570 8.81 16.60 3.10
N GLU A 571 8.39 15.42 2.65
CA GLU A 571 7.65 14.44 3.45
C GLU A 571 8.44 13.87 4.63
N TYR A 572 9.77 13.68 4.48
CA TYR A 572 10.63 13.17 5.53
C TYR A 572 10.76 14.18 6.68
N VAL A 573 10.83 15.46 6.34
CA VAL A 573 10.87 16.55 7.32
C VAL A 573 9.54 16.67 8.05
N MET A 574 8.41 16.59 7.32
CA MET A 574 7.09 16.61 7.95
C MET A 574 6.86 15.41 8.86
N LYS A 575 7.30 14.22 8.44
CA LYS A 575 7.28 13.01 9.28
C LYS A 575 8.12 13.16 10.54
N ALA A 576 9.29 13.80 10.44
CA ALA A 576 10.15 14.09 11.60
C ALA A 576 9.49 15.07 12.57
N ILE A 577 8.78 16.10 12.09
CA ILE A 577 8.00 17.02 12.92
C ILE A 577 6.90 16.25 13.67
N MET A 578 6.13 15.45 12.97
CA MET A 578 5.09 14.59 13.56
C MET A 578 5.70 13.70 14.66
N ARG A 579 6.81 13.05 14.39
CA ARG A 579 7.47 12.16 15.34
C ARG A 579 8.00 12.90 16.56
N THR A 580 8.54 14.09 16.35
CA THR A 580 8.98 14.97 17.43
C THR A 580 7.82 15.34 18.36
N PHE A 581 6.67 15.69 17.80
CA PHE A 581 5.46 15.94 18.59
C PHE A 581 5.06 14.70 19.40
N SER A 582 5.05 13.54 18.76
CA SER A 582 4.70 12.27 19.41
C SER A 582 5.66 11.90 20.54
N THR A 583 6.96 12.17 20.41
CA THR A 583 7.99 11.88 21.42
C THR A 583 7.92 12.86 22.59
N LEU A 584 7.76 14.15 22.31
CA LEU A 584 7.72 15.19 23.33
C LEU A 584 6.43 15.16 24.17
N LYS A 585 5.32 14.68 23.57
CA LYS A 585 4.01 14.68 24.23
C LYS A 585 3.62 16.08 24.75
N ASP A 586 3.22 16.20 26.01
CA ASP A 586 2.88 17.46 26.66
C ASP A 586 3.99 18.51 26.65
N LYS A 587 5.25 18.10 26.54
CA LYS A 587 6.40 19.02 26.46
C LYS A 587 6.47 19.79 25.14
N VAL A 588 5.67 19.45 24.14
CA VAL A 588 5.57 20.23 22.89
C VAL A 588 4.71 21.49 23.07
N VAL A 589 3.86 21.55 24.09
CA VAL A 589 2.89 22.64 24.28
C VAL A 589 3.52 24.05 24.25
N PRO A 590 4.67 24.32 24.88
CA PRO A 590 5.32 25.64 24.82
C PRO A 590 5.69 26.08 23.38
N TYR A 591 5.88 25.15 22.46
CA TYR A 591 6.29 25.43 21.07
C TYR A 591 5.12 25.60 20.11
N LEU A 592 3.90 25.23 20.53
CA LEU A 592 2.71 25.22 19.66
C LEU A 592 2.30 26.63 19.20
N GLY A 593 2.57 27.67 20.02
CA GLY A 593 2.32 29.06 19.63
C GLY A 593 3.03 29.50 18.35
N VAL A 594 4.19 28.89 18.06
CA VAL A 594 4.96 29.12 16.81
C VAL A 594 4.67 28.04 15.78
N ALA A 595 4.53 26.80 16.19
CA ALA A 595 4.37 25.66 15.27
C ALA A 595 3.02 25.65 14.57
N LEU A 596 1.91 25.90 15.28
CA LEU A 596 0.56 25.83 14.70
C LEU A 596 0.34 26.86 13.58
N PRO A 597 0.76 28.14 13.70
CA PRO A 597 0.67 29.08 12.59
C PRO A 597 1.43 28.60 11.33
N LYS A 598 2.64 28.04 11.51
CA LYS A 598 3.41 27.49 10.39
C LYS A 598 2.75 26.26 9.76
N LEU A 599 2.22 25.34 10.56
CA LEU A 599 1.44 24.20 10.06
C LEU A 599 0.19 24.66 9.30
N THR A 600 -0.51 25.68 9.80
CA THR A 600 -1.70 26.27 9.18
C THR A 600 -1.35 26.91 7.84
N GLU A 601 -0.25 27.64 7.75
CA GLU A 601 0.26 28.21 6.51
C GLU A 601 0.56 27.12 5.46
N LYS A 602 1.24 26.05 5.88
CA LYS A 602 1.51 24.89 5.00
C LYS A 602 0.21 24.22 4.54
N LEU A 603 -0.76 24.04 5.41
CA LEU A 603 -2.07 23.49 5.02
C LEU A 603 -2.77 24.36 3.98
N GLN A 604 -2.78 25.68 4.15
CA GLN A 604 -3.33 26.61 3.17
C GLN A 604 -2.58 26.58 1.82
N ALA A 605 -1.26 26.39 1.86
CA ALA A 605 -0.45 26.26 0.65
C ALA A 605 -0.77 24.98 -0.13
N VAL A 606 -0.82 23.82 0.52
CA VAL A 606 -1.12 22.54 -0.15
C VAL A 606 -2.56 22.41 -0.61
N CYS A 607 -3.49 23.21 -0.05
CA CYS A 607 -4.87 23.28 -0.56
C CYS A 607 -4.93 23.81 -2.01
N LYS A 608 -3.96 24.58 -2.45
CA LYS A 608 -3.90 25.09 -3.84
C LYS A 608 -3.50 24.01 -4.84
N ASN A 609 -2.63 23.07 -4.43
CA ASN A 609 -2.18 21.95 -5.23
C ASN A 609 -1.76 20.77 -4.33
N PRO A 610 -2.63 19.79 -4.07
CA PRO A 610 -2.35 18.68 -3.17
C PRO A 610 -1.49 17.58 -3.84
N SER A 611 -0.32 17.92 -4.37
CA SER A 611 0.49 17.04 -5.23
C SER A 611 1.35 16.01 -4.47
N LYS A 612 1.60 16.19 -3.16
CA LYS A 612 2.49 15.35 -2.33
C LYS A 612 1.70 14.59 -1.25
N PRO A 613 1.16 13.38 -1.55
CA PRO A 613 0.27 12.65 -0.64
C PRO A 613 0.89 12.35 0.73
N HIS A 614 2.14 11.91 0.79
CA HIS A 614 2.83 11.57 2.04
C HIS A 614 3.05 12.80 2.92
N PHE A 615 3.51 13.91 2.33
CA PHE A 615 3.64 15.18 3.04
C PHE A 615 2.31 15.62 3.64
N ASN A 616 1.25 15.60 2.85
CA ASN A 616 -0.10 15.98 3.27
C ASN A 616 -0.60 15.10 4.42
N HIS A 617 -0.39 13.81 4.33
CA HIS A 617 -0.78 12.88 5.39
C HIS A 617 -0.09 13.19 6.72
N TYR A 618 1.23 13.35 6.72
CA TYR A 618 1.97 13.67 7.95
C TYR A 618 1.63 15.06 8.50
N LEU A 619 1.27 16.01 7.65
CA LEU A 619 0.74 17.31 8.06
C LEU A 619 -0.57 17.15 8.85
N PHE A 620 -1.55 16.40 8.34
CA PHE A 620 -2.81 16.13 9.03
C PHE A 620 -2.61 15.30 10.30
N GLU A 621 -1.68 14.34 10.30
CA GLU A 621 -1.29 13.58 11.51
C GLU A 621 -0.70 14.50 12.59
N THR A 622 0.09 15.50 12.19
CA THR A 622 0.66 16.48 13.13
C THR A 622 -0.43 17.34 13.76
N PHE A 623 -1.42 17.77 13.00
CA PHE A 623 -2.61 18.44 13.55
C PHE A 623 -3.37 17.53 14.53
N SER A 624 -3.54 16.26 14.18
CA SER A 624 -4.20 15.27 15.05
C SER A 624 -3.49 15.15 16.40
N LEU A 625 -2.17 15.06 16.37
CA LEU A 625 -1.33 15.02 17.58
C LEU A 625 -1.45 16.30 18.40
N ALA A 626 -1.36 17.48 17.77
CA ALA A 626 -1.47 18.76 18.48
C ALA A 626 -2.82 18.89 19.19
N ILE A 627 -3.92 18.57 18.48
CA ILE A 627 -5.27 18.58 19.05
C ILE A 627 -5.37 17.62 20.23
N ARG A 628 -4.90 16.39 20.05
CA ARG A 628 -4.98 15.36 21.10
C ARG A 628 -4.16 15.73 22.33
N ILE A 629 -2.92 16.16 22.15
CA ILE A 629 -2.02 16.52 23.25
C ILE A 629 -2.61 17.66 24.08
N VAL A 630 -3.12 18.69 23.44
CA VAL A 630 -3.66 19.88 24.16
C VAL A 630 -5.05 19.60 24.73
N CYS A 631 -5.95 19.07 23.92
CA CYS A 631 -7.37 18.99 24.29
C CYS A 631 -7.70 17.83 25.23
N THR A 632 -6.88 16.77 25.29
CA THR A 632 -7.08 15.70 26.29
C THR A 632 -6.85 16.21 27.70
N GLY A 633 -5.84 17.06 27.92
CA GLY A 633 -5.57 17.69 29.20
C GLY A 633 -6.40 18.95 29.49
N ASN A 634 -6.89 19.61 28.43
CA ASN A 634 -7.64 20.85 28.51
C ASN A 634 -8.77 20.89 27.47
N PRO A 635 -9.94 20.29 27.71
CA PRO A 635 -11.05 20.27 26.75
C PRO A 635 -11.54 21.65 26.31
N THR A 636 -11.30 22.70 27.09
CA THR A 636 -11.69 24.08 26.72
C THR A 636 -10.87 24.63 25.56
N ALA A 637 -9.70 24.05 25.29
CA ALA A 637 -8.84 24.43 24.16
C ALA A 637 -9.39 23.98 22.79
N VAL A 638 -10.39 23.10 22.75
CA VAL A 638 -11.00 22.63 21.49
C VAL A 638 -11.48 23.82 20.67
N SER A 639 -12.14 24.81 21.28
CA SER A 639 -12.65 26.00 20.60
C SER A 639 -11.52 26.77 19.89
N SER A 640 -10.34 26.86 20.47
CA SER A 640 -9.20 27.54 19.84
C SER A 640 -8.73 26.86 18.57
N PHE A 641 -8.74 25.52 18.52
CA PHE A 641 -8.46 24.77 17.29
C PHE A 641 -9.58 24.94 16.27
N GLU A 642 -10.83 24.93 16.69
CA GLU A 642 -12.00 25.14 15.83
C GLU A 642 -11.95 26.51 15.16
N ASP A 643 -11.65 27.58 15.90
CA ASP A 643 -11.53 28.94 15.37
C ASP A 643 -10.47 29.05 14.25
N VAL A 644 -9.38 28.31 14.36
CA VAL A 644 -8.31 28.33 13.34
C VAL A 644 -8.62 27.40 12.17
N LEU A 645 -9.16 26.22 12.42
CA LEU A 645 -9.28 25.16 11.40
C LEU A 645 -10.60 25.23 10.63
N PHE A 646 -11.70 25.65 11.21
CA PHE A 646 -13.00 25.70 10.54
C PHE A 646 -13.01 26.51 9.24
N PRO A 647 -12.40 27.71 9.17
CA PRO A 647 -12.34 28.45 7.91
C PRO A 647 -11.62 27.69 6.80
N ILE A 648 -10.54 26.95 7.15
CA ILE A 648 -9.78 26.15 6.20
C ILE A 648 -10.59 24.94 5.76
N PHE A 649 -11.21 24.23 6.70
CA PHE A 649 -12.06 23.08 6.42
C PHE A 649 -13.25 23.46 5.54
N GLN A 650 -13.87 24.59 5.81
CA GLN A 650 -14.93 25.14 4.98
C GLN A 650 -14.43 25.38 3.55
N GLY A 651 -13.25 25.97 3.39
CA GLY A 651 -12.62 26.17 2.09
C GLY A 651 -12.37 24.86 1.34
N ILE A 652 -11.85 23.84 2.03
CA ILE A 652 -11.61 22.49 1.47
C ILE A 652 -12.91 21.86 0.98
N LEU A 653 -13.98 21.94 1.77
CA LEU A 653 -15.28 21.37 1.43
C LEU A 653 -15.95 22.12 0.28
N GLN A 654 -15.90 23.45 0.27
CA GLN A 654 -16.50 24.29 -0.78
C GLN A 654 -15.77 24.17 -2.12
N GLN A 655 -14.44 24.02 -2.11
CA GLN A 655 -13.62 23.84 -3.32
C GLN A 655 -13.58 22.40 -3.80
N ASP A 656 -14.20 21.48 -3.06
CA ASP A 656 -14.20 20.04 -3.33
C ASP A 656 -12.78 19.46 -3.51
N ILE A 657 -11.87 19.78 -2.58
CA ILE A 657 -10.53 19.21 -2.56
C ILE A 657 -10.63 17.77 -2.08
N GLN A 658 -10.86 16.86 -3.02
CA GLN A 658 -11.20 15.44 -2.76
C GLN A 658 -10.17 14.72 -1.91
N GLU A 659 -8.91 15.05 -2.09
CA GLU A 659 -7.77 14.49 -1.38
C GLU A 659 -7.81 14.76 0.13
N PHE A 660 -8.38 15.91 0.53
CA PHE A 660 -8.38 16.35 1.93
C PHE A 660 -9.70 16.14 2.66
N ILE A 661 -10.79 15.97 1.95
CA ILE A 661 -12.11 15.79 2.53
C ILE A 661 -12.15 14.67 3.58
N PRO A 662 -11.59 13.46 3.34
CA PRO A 662 -11.56 12.40 4.34
C PRO A 662 -10.76 12.77 5.61
N TYR A 663 -9.70 13.55 5.47
CA TYR A 663 -8.93 14.06 6.61
C TYR A 663 -9.72 15.07 7.43
N VAL A 664 -10.41 15.99 6.76
CA VAL A 664 -11.27 17.00 7.41
C VAL A 664 -12.33 16.31 8.28
N PHE A 665 -13.00 15.29 7.76
CA PHE A 665 -13.99 14.55 8.53
C PHE A 665 -13.41 13.86 9.76
N GLN A 666 -12.19 13.32 9.65
CA GLN A 666 -11.50 12.70 10.79
C GLN A 666 -11.10 13.72 11.85
N LEU A 667 -10.61 14.90 11.46
CA LEU A 667 -10.26 15.96 12.41
C LEU A 667 -11.51 16.59 13.06
N LEU A 668 -12.58 16.80 12.32
CA LEU A 668 -13.86 17.24 12.86
C LEU A 668 -14.41 16.23 13.88
N SER A 669 -14.29 14.95 13.58
CA SER A 669 -14.68 13.88 14.52
C SER A 669 -13.85 13.95 15.80
N LEU A 670 -12.52 14.09 15.68
CA LEU A 670 -11.63 14.20 16.84
C LEU A 670 -11.97 15.41 17.72
N LEU A 671 -12.16 16.59 17.12
CA LEU A 671 -12.54 17.81 17.83
C LEU A 671 -13.87 17.62 18.57
N MET A 672 -14.87 17.07 17.90
CA MET A 672 -16.19 16.82 18.48
C MET A 672 -16.12 15.79 19.61
N GLU A 673 -15.36 14.72 19.47
CA GLU A 673 -15.18 13.70 20.49
C GLU A 673 -14.46 14.21 21.76
N LEU A 674 -13.61 15.23 21.60
CA LEU A 674 -12.89 15.88 22.72
C LEU A 674 -13.67 17.07 23.32
N THR A 675 -14.76 17.50 22.70
CA THR A 675 -15.63 18.56 23.21
C THR A 675 -16.43 18.05 24.43
N PRO A 676 -16.58 18.83 25.46
CA PRO A 676 -17.44 18.47 26.61
C PRO A 676 -18.88 18.19 26.15
N PRO A 677 -19.59 17.24 26.78
CA PRO A 677 -20.96 16.90 26.41
C PRO A 677 -21.91 18.09 26.41
N GLY A 678 -22.73 18.23 25.40
CA GLY A 678 -23.78 19.25 25.28
C GLY A 678 -23.33 20.64 24.80
N ALA A 679 -22.08 20.79 24.40
CA ALA A 679 -21.48 22.08 24.04
C ALA A 679 -21.01 22.12 22.57
N ILE A 680 -21.79 21.58 21.64
CA ILE A 680 -21.43 21.62 20.19
C ILE A 680 -21.62 23.03 19.64
N PRO A 681 -20.59 23.63 18.97
CA PRO A 681 -20.74 24.87 18.24
C PRO A 681 -21.75 24.79 17.09
N ASP A 682 -22.45 25.88 16.82
CA ASP A 682 -23.45 25.99 15.75
C ASP A 682 -22.93 25.58 14.33
N PRO A 683 -21.67 25.87 13.93
CA PRO A 683 -21.17 25.44 12.63
C PRO A 683 -21.29 23.92 12.36
N TYR A 684 -21.20 23.09 13.36
CA TYR A 684 -21.41 21.64 13.19
C TYR A 684 -22.84 21.31 12.78
N MET A 685 -23.82 21.92 13.46
CA MET A 685 -25.24 21.70 13.12
C MET A 685 -25.60 22.26 11.74
N GLN A 686 -24.94 23.35 11.32
CA GLN A 686 -25.09 23.89 9.96
C GLN A 686 -24.47 22.96 8.90
N LEU A 687 -23.40 22.26 9.22
CA LEU A 687 -22.75 21.30 8.34
C LEU A 687 -23.57 20.00 8.19
N LEU A 688 -24.30 19.57 9.21
CA LEU A 688 -24.98 18.28 9.25
C LEU A 688 -25.88 17.98 8.03
N PRO A 689 -26.72 18.90 7.51
CA PRO A 689 -27.52 18.62 6.31
C PRO A 689 -26.68 18.28 5.08
N HIS A 690 -25.51 18.90 4.94
CA HIS A 690 -24.60 18.64 3.85
C HIS A 690 -23.92 17.26 3.98
N LEU A 691 -23.62 16.83 5.21
CA LEU A 691 -23.04 15.49 5.46
C LEU A 691 -24.03 14.36 5.14
N LEU A 692 -25.33 14.62 5.20
CA LEU A 692 -26.37 13.67 4.84
C LEU A 692 -26.68 13.63 3.34
N ALA A 693 -26.09 14.54 2.53
CA ALA A 693 -26.31 14.59 1.10
C ALA A 693 -25.69 13.37 0.38
N PRO A 694 -26.41 12.71 -0.55
CA PRO A 694 -25.98 11.46 -1.19
C PRO A 694 -24.62 11.52 -1.88
N VAL A 695 -24.25 12.65 -2.46
CA VAL A 695 -23.02 12.83 -3.25
C VAL A 695 -21.74 12.53 -2.47
N LEU A 696 -21.70 12.85 -1.18
CA LEU A 696 -20.53 12.58 -0.35
C LEU A 696 -20.30 11.08 -0.10
N TRP A 697 -21.39 10.29 -0.13
CA TRP A 697 -21.39 8.85 0.12
C TRP A 697 -21.11 8.02 -1.13
N GLU A 698 -20.97 8.63 -2.28
CA GLU A 698 -20.59 7.99 -3.55
C GLU A 698 -19.08 7.73 -3.62
N ARG A 699 -18.29 8.44 -2.82
CA ARG A 699 -16.83 8.30 -2.77
C ARG A 699 -16.43 7.34 -1.65
N PRO A 700 -15.84 6.18 -1.97
CA PRO A 700 -15.46 5.18 -0.96
C PRO A 700 -14.57 5.72 0.17
N ALA A 701 -13.62 6.62 -0.16
CA ALA A 701 -12.71 7.23 0.81
C ALA A 701 -13.41 8.06 1.90
N ASN A 702 -14.62 8.58 1.62
CA ASN A 702 -15.38 9.38 2.58
C ASN A 702 -16.19 8.54 3.56
N ILE A 703 -16.52 7.29 3.23
CA ILE A 703 -17.54 6.52 3.95
C ILE A 703 -17.17 6.32 5.42
N SER A 704 -16.03 5.71 5.72
CA SER A 704 -15.62 5.47 7.10
C SER A 704 -15.42 6.76 7.91
N PRO A 705 -14.75 7.81 7.39
CA PRO A 705 -14.66 9.10 8.07
C PRO A 705 -16.02 9.76 8.34
N LEU A 706 -16.96 9.69 7.40
CA LEU A 706 -18.31 10.23 7.57
C LEU A 706 -19.11 9.46 8.61
N VAL A 707 -19.04 8.13 8.60
CA VAL A 707 -19.70 7.30 9.62
C VAL A 707 -19.18 7.64 11.02
N ARG A 708 -17.87 7.83 11.17
CA ARG A 708 -17.29 8.28 12.44
C ARG A 708 -17.82 9.64 12.85
N LEU A 709 -17.90 10.59 11.93
CA LEU A 709 -18.39 11.93 12.20
C LEU A 709 -19.87 11.91 12.59
N LEU A 710 -20.73 11.19 11.88
CA LEU A 710 -22.14 11.03 12.25
C LEU A 710 -22.31 10.30 13.60
N SER A 711 -21.42 9.35 13.89
CA SER A 711 -21.39 8.69 15.21
C SER A 711 -21.03 9.69 16.32
N ALA A 712 -20.07 10.59 16.09
CA ALA A 712 -19.75 11.66 17.03
C ALA A 712 -20.94 12.63 17.23
N PHE A 713 -21.67 12.95 16.17
CA PHE A 713 -22.94 13.70 16.30
C PHE A 713 -23.97 12.98 17.15
N SER A 714 -24.10 11.66 16.98
CA SER A 714 -25.04 10.86 17.79
C SER A 714 -24.68 10.88 19.28
N VAL A 715 -23.40 10.94 19.62
CA VAL A 715 -22.92 11.04 21.01
C VAL A 715 -23.17 12.43 21.58
N GLN A 716 -22.84 13.47 20.82
CA GLN A 716 -22.79 14.86 21.34
C GLN A 716 -24.08 15.64 21.16
N ALA A 717 -24.89 15.31 20.14
CA ALA A 717 -26.02 16.11 19.72
C ALA A 717 -27.32 15.32 19.50
N ALA A 718 -27.47 14.16 20.12
CA ALA A 718 -28.66 13.33 19.97
C ALA A 718 -30.00 14.10 20.20
N PRO A 719 -30.17 14.95 21.25
CA PRO A 719 -31.37 15.73 21.40
C PRO A 719 -31.66 16.71 20.25
N GLN A 720 -30.62 17.35 19.73
CA GLN A 720 -30.75 18.29 18.63
C GLN A 720 -31.08 17.58 17.31
N ILE A 721 -30.48 16.39 17.06
CA ILE A 721 -30.78 15.54 15.90
C ILE A 721 -32.27 15.17 15.88
N VAL A 722 -32.82 14.78 17.02
CA VAL A 722 -34.25 14.47 17.18
C VAL A 722 -35.11 15.72 17.04
N ALA A 723 -34.77 16.80 17.71
CA ALA A 723 -35.56 18.05 17.71
C ALA A 723 -35.62 18.70 16.32
N GLN A 724 -34.58 18.55 15.50
CA GLN A 724 -34.50 19.08 14.14
C GLN A 724 -34.93 18.09 13.04
N ASP A 725 -35.53 16.95 13.43
CA ASP A 725 -35.99 15.87 12.52
C ASP A 725 -34.88 15.37 11.56
N LYS A 726 -33.63 15.27 12.05
CA LYS A 726 -32.49 14.76 11.27
C LYS A 726 -32.28 13.26 11.39
N LEU A 727 -32.96 12.58 12.31
CA LEU A 727 -32.82 11.14 12.55
C LEU A 727 -33.17 10.33 11.29
N SER A 728 -34.18 10.74 10.54
CA SER A 728 -34.55 10.11 9.26
C SER A 728 -33.40 10.15 8.25
N GLY A 729 -32.61 11.21 8.21
CA GLY A 729 -31.42 11.34 7.37
C GLY A 729 -30.31 10.33 7.77
N PHE A 730 -30.03 10.17 9.09
CA PHE A 730 -29.09 9.16 9.59
C PHE A 730 -29.52 7.75 9.22
N LEU A 731 -30.81 7.44 9.35
CA LEU A 731 -31.38 6.14 8.99
C LEU A 731 -31.39 5.92 7.47
N GLY A 732 -31.52 6.98 6.66
CA GLY A 732 -31.34 6.92 5.22
C GLY A 732 -29.90 6.56 4.82
N VAL A 733 -28.90 7.12 5.47
CA VAL A 733 -27.49 6.75 5.31
C VAL A 733 -27.27 5.29 5.73
N PHE A 734 -27.81 4.87 6.89
CA PHE A 734 -27.76 3.48 7.33
C PHE A 734 -28.35 2.53 6.26
N GLN A 735 -29.51 2.84 5.71
CA GLN A 735 -30.16 2.04 4.67
C GLN A 735 -29.26 1.88 3.44
N LYS A 736 -28.64 2.95 2.98
CA LYS A 736 -27.69 2.93 1.85
C LYS A 736 -26.49 2.04 2.14
N LEU A 737 -25.87 2.19 3.31
CA LEU A 737 -24.68 1.43 3.70
C LEU A 737 -24.98 -0.05 3.88
N ILE A 738 -26.07 -0.40 4.55
CA ILE A 738 -26.42 -1.79 4.85
C ILE A 738 -26.76 -2.58 3.57
N ALA A 739 -27.23 -1.92 2.53
CA ALA A 739 -27.50 -2.55 1.23
C ALA A 739 -26.24 -2.95 0.47
N SER A 740 -25.09 -2.32 0.77
CA SER A 740 -23.82 -2.59 0.10
C SER A 740 -23.02 -3.68 0.81
N LYS A 741 -22.54 -4.69 0.06
CA LYS A 741 -21.70 -5.78 0.61
C LYS A 741 -20.36 -5.28 1.12
N SER A 742 -19.80 -4.25 0.50
CA SER A 742 -18.53 -3.65 0.88
C SER A 742 -18.62 -2.77 2.12
N ASN A 743 -19.77 -2.11 2.34
CA ASN A 743 -19.94 -1.06 3.36
C ASN A 743 -20.93 -1.44 4.47
N ASP A 744 -21.49 -2.64 4.48
CA ASP A 744 -22.49 -3.07 5.47
C ASP A 744 -22.00 -2.96 6.93
N HIS A 745 -20.71 -3.22 7.17
CA HIS A 745 -20.09 -3.05 8.50
C HIS A 745 -20.11 -1.60 8.99
N GLU A 746 -19.96 -0.63 8.08
CA GLU A 746 -20.07 0.79 8.41
C GLU A 746 -21.52 1.16 8.73
N GLY A 747 -22.48 0.55 8.04
CA GLY A 747 -23.90 0.66 8.38
C GLY A 747 -24.19 0.16 9.79
N PHE A 748 -23.65 -0.98 10.20
CA PHE A 748 -23.75 -1.47 11.58
C PHE A 748 -23.09 -0.54 12.60
N HIS A 749 -21.91 0.00 12.25
CA HIS A 749 -21.22 0.94 13.14
C HIS A 749 -22.07 2.19 13.42
N LEU A 750 -22.65 2.77 12.39
CA LEU A 750 -23.57 3.91 12.52
C LEU A 750 -24.82 3.54 13.35
N LEU A 751 -25.46 2.42 13.03
CA LEU A 751 -26.66 1.96 13.71
C LEU A 751 -26.43 1.69 15.21
N GLN A 752 -25.30 1.07 15.55
CA GLN A 752 -24.92 0.83 16.95
C GLN A 752 -24.78 2.13 17.73
N ASN A 753 -24.15 3.16 17.17
CA ASN A 753 -24.04 4.46 17.80
C ASN A 753 -25.40 5.17 17.94
N ILE A 754 -26.27 5.05 16.95
CA ILE A 754 -27.64 5.58 17.04
C ILE A 754 -28.40 4.90 18.20
N VAL A 755 -28.38 3.59 18.29
CA VAL A 755 -29.06 2.83 19.36
C VAL A 755 -28.50 3.13 20.73
N LEU A 756 -27.19 3.35 20.86
CA LEU A 756 -26.56 3.66 22.15
C LEU A 756 -26.91 5.06 22.69
N HIS A 757 -27.05 6.05 21.82
CA HIS A 757 -27.05 7.46 22.23
C HIS A 757 -28.35 8.21 21.92
N VAL A 758 -29.11 7.82 20.89
CA VAL A 758 -30.41 8.45 20.60
C VAL A 758 -31.47 7.95 21.57
N PRO A 759 -32.37 8.83 22.09
CA PRO A 759 -33.47 8.44 22.97
C PRO A 759 -34.33 7.32 22.37
N THR A 760 -34.64 6.32 23.21
CA THR A 760 -35.39 5.14 22.78
C THR A 760 -36.74 5.47 22.13
N GLU A 761 -37.44 6.46 22.69
CA GLU A 761 -38.75 6.92 22.22
C GLU A 761 -38.70 7.43 20.79
N ALA A 762 -37.58 8.06 20.38
CA ALA A 762 -37.39 8.56 19.03
C ALA A 762 -37.10 7.43 18.02
N LEU A 763 -36.59 6.30 18.47
CA LEU A 763 -36.28 5.14 17.62
C LEU A 763 -37.47 4.18 17.43
N VAL A 764 -38.41 4.13 18.36
CA VAL A 764 -39.57 3.21 18.31
C VAL A 764 -40.31 3.23 16.97
N PRO A 765 -40.60 4.39 16.35
CA PRO A 765 -41.27 4.42 15.04
C PRO A 765 -40.51 3.73 13.90
N PHE A 766 -39.18 3.63 14.01
CA PHE A 766 -38.30 3.13 12.97
C PHE A 766 -37.81 1.68 13.20
N GLN A 767 -37.97 1.15 14.43
CA GLN A 767 -37.42 -0.15 14.80
C GLN A 767 -37.82 -1.27 13.83
N LYS A 768 -39.11 -1.40 13.53
CA LYS A 768 -39.62 -2.44 12.64
C LYS A 768 -38.97 -2.36 11.24
N GLN A 769 -38.82 -1.15 10.71
CA GLN A 769 -38.20 -0.92 9.41
C GLN A 769 -36.71 -1.25 9.43
N ILE A 770 -35.99 -0.88 10.48
CA ILE A 770 -34.56 -1.19 10.66
C ILE A 770 -34.36 -2.70 10.63
N PHE A 771 -35.09 -3.45 11.45
CA PHE A 771 -34.95 -4.90 11.52
C PHE A 771 -35.37 -5.59 10.21
N PHE A 772 -36.39 -5.09 9.54
CA PHE A 772 -36.81 -5.60 8.24
C PHE A 772 -35.68 -5.47 7.20
N LEU A 773 -35.03 -4.31 7.13
CA LEU A 773 -33.88 -4.08 6.24
C LEU A 773 -32.71 -5.02 6.54
N LEU A 774 -32.40 -5.25 7.82
CA LEU A 774 -31.34 -6.18 8.23
C LEU A 774 -31.62 -7.60 7.76
N PHE A 775 -32.84 -8.09 7.91
CA PHE A 775 -33.22 -9.42 7.44
C PHE A 775 -33.32 -9.51 5.92
N GLN A 776 -33.77 -8.46 5.25
CA GLN A 776 -33.79 -8.39 3.79
C GLN A 776 -32.37 -8.52 3.23
N ARG A 777 -31.42 -7.80 3.82
CA ARG A 777 -30.01 -7.89 3.43
C ARG A 777 -29.41 -9.27 3.72
N LEU A 778 -29.72 -9.86 4.85
CA LEU A 778 -29.31 -11.23 5.19
C LEU A 778 -29.82 -12.25 4.17
N SER A 779 -31.05 -12.10 3.71
CA SER A 779 -31.68 -12.99 2.73
C SER A 779 -31.08 -12.82 1.33
N SER A 780 -30.68 -11.61 0.96
CA SER A 780 -30.10 -11.33 -0.36
C SER A 780 -28.67 -11.88 -0.50
N SER A 781 -27.87 -11.84 0.56
CA SER A 781 -26.48 -12.33 0.57
C SER A 781 -25.98 -12.56 2.00
N LYS A 782 -25.83 -13.82 2.37
CA LYS A 782 -25.30 -14.21 3.68
C LYS A 782 -23.78 -14.28 3.61
N THR A 783 -23.07 -13.26 4.12
CA THR A 783 -21.63 -13.29 4.32
C THR A 783 -21.29 -13.49 5.79
N THR A 784 -20.14 -14.11 6.10
CA THR A 784 -19.69 -14.31 7.49
C THR A 784 -19.51 -12.96 8.21
N LYS A 785 -18.93 -11.97 7.52
CA LYS A 785 -18.75 -10.61 8.05
C LYS A 785 -20.09 -9.98 8.44
N TYR A 786 -21.09 -10.07 7.58
CA TYR A 786 -22.43 -9.55 7.87
C TYR A 786 -23.07 -10.23 9.08
N VAL A 787 -23.01 -11.56 9.14
CA VAL A 787 -23.57 -12.35 10.24
C VAL A 787 -22.95 -11.98 11.59
N ILE A 788 -21.63 -11.82 11.67
CA ILE A 788 -20.92 -11.43 12.89
C ILE A 788 -21.39 -10.04 13.37
N ASN A 789 -21.49 -9.07 12.46
CA ASN A 789 -21.98 -7.72 12.79
C ASN A 789 -23.45 -7.73 13.22
N LEU A 790 -24.29 -8.54 12.59
CA LEU A 790 -25.68 -8.69 12.94
C LEU A 790 -25.86 -9.28 14.35
N ILE A 791 -25.11 -10.33 14.69
CA ILE A 791 -25.07 -10.89 16.05
C ILE A 791 -24.65 -9.84 17.07
N GLY A 792 -23.56 -9.11 16.77
CA GLY A 792 -23.06 -8.03 17.61
C GLY A 792 -24.11 -6.95 17.85
N PHE A 793 -24.81 -6.54 16.78
CA PHE A 793 -25.89 -5.55 16.90
C PHE A 793 -27.08 -6.05 17.73
N PHE A 794 -27.56 -7.28 17.52
CA PHE A 794 -28.64 -7.84 18.31
C PHE A 794 -28.28 -7.93 19.79
N CYS A 795 -27.07 -8.36 20.12
CA CYS A 795 -26.58 -8.41 21.49
C CYS A 795 -26.47 -7.03 22.13
N LEU A 796 -25.96 -6.05 21.39
CA LEU A 796 -25.92 -4.66 21.87
C LEU A 796 -27.33 -4.09 22.11
N PHE A 797 -28.25 -4.37 21.22
CA PHE A 797 -29.65 -3.98 21.36
C PHE A 797 -30.28 -4.59 22.63
N MET A 798 -30.05 -5.88 22.87
CA MET A 798 -30.52 -6.55 24.08
C MET A 798 -29.95 -5.97 25.40
N VAL A 799 -28.70 -5.53 25.35
CA VAL A 799 -28.03 -4.91 26.49
C VAL A 799 -28.58 -3.51 26.75
N LYS A 800 -28.82 -2.73 25.73
CA LYS A 800 -29.28 -1.33 25.82
C LYS A 800 -30.77 -1.23 26.11
N HIS A 801 -31.59 -2.04 25.46
CA HIS A 801 -33.04 -2.08 25.63
C HIS A 801 -33.43 -3.27 26.52
N SER A 802 -33.99 -4.32 25.91
CA SER A 802 -34.19 -5.57 26.60
C SER A 802 -34.25 -6.75 25.65
N PRO A 803 -33.92 -7.97 26.10
CA PRO A 803 -34.08 -9.17 25.28
C PRO A 803 -35.52 -9.40 24.82
N SER A 804 -36.50 -9.13 25.70
CA SER A 804 -37.92 -9.30 25.38
C SER A 804 -38.39 -8.36 24.28
N GLU A 805 -37.90 -7.12 24.23
CA GLU A 805 -38.17 -6.18 23.13
C GLU A 805 -37.64 -6.71 21.80
N LEU A 806 -36.40 -7.24 21.77
CA LEU A 806 -35.84 -7.83 20.57
C LEU A 806 -36.72 -8.98 20.04
N VAL A 807 -37.16 -9.87 20.92
CA VAL A 807 -38.05 -10.99 20.56
C VAL A 807 -39.36 -10.48 19.96
N VAL A 808 -40.02 -9.50 20.61
CA VAL A 808 -41.27 -8.90 20.13
C VAL A 808 -41.09 -8.24 18.74
N ILE A 809 -40.01 -7.50 18.54
CA ILE A 809 -39.74 -6.82 17.25
C ILE A 809 -39.56 -7.88 16.13
N ILE A 810 -38.71 -8.88 16.35
CA ILE A 810 -38.39 -9.89 15.35
C ILE A 810 -39.63 -10.76 15.04
N ASP A 811 -40.35 -11.22 16.07
CA ASP A 811 -41.57 -11.99 15.87
C ASP A 811 -42.74 -11.17 15.28
N GLY A 812 -42.67 -9.83 15.43
CA GLY A 812 -43.57 -8.90 14.77
C GLY A 812 -43.35 -8.73 13.25
N ILE A 813 -42.19 -9.16 12.74
CA ILE A 813 -41.88 -9.21 11.30
C ILE A 813 -42.53 -10.49 10.71
N GLN A 814 -42.21 -11.63 11.32
CA GLN A 814 -42.80 -12.93 10.98
C GLN A 814 -42.92 -13.76 12.26
N ALA A 815 -44.06 -14.41 12.42
CA ALA A 815 -44.34 -15.24 13.59
C ALA A 815 -43.26 -16.33 13.80
N GLN A 816 -42.77 -16.42 15.04
CA GLN A 816 -41.69 -17.35 15.44
C GLN A 816 -40.34 -17.19 14.73
N MET A 817 -40.10 -16.05 14.11
CA MET A 817 -38.84 -15.77 13.40
C MET A 817 -37.65 -15.76 14.35
N PHE A 818 -37.83 -15.37 15.60
CA PHE A 818 -36.77 -15.37 16.59
C PHE A 818 -36.19 -16.77 16.85
N GLY A 819 -36.98 -17.83 16.71
CA GLY A 819 -36.51 -19.22 16.76
C GLY A 819 -35.45 -19.51 15.67
N MET A 820 -35.67 -18.98 14.47
CA MET A 820 -34.70 -19.10 13.38
C MET A 820 -33.39 -18.30 13.69
N VAL A 821 -33.53 -17.14 14.32
CA VAL A 821 -32.35 -16.34 14.78
C VAL A 821 -31.54 -17.12 15.80
N LEU A 822 -32.19 -17.75 16.77
CA LEU A 822 -31.52 -18.60 17.77
C LEU A 822 -30.78 -19.76 17.09
N GLU A 823 -31.45 -20.51 16.24
CA GLU A 823 -30.91 -21.72 15.62
C GLU A 823 -29.83 -21.42 14.59
N LYS A 824 -30.07 -20.47 13.67
CA LYS A 824 -29.22 -20.22 12.50
C LYS A 824 -28.16 -19.15 12.69
N LEU A 825 -28.28 -18.31 13.71
CA LEU A 825 -27.32 -17.26 14.01
C LEU A 825 -26.64 -17.48 15.36
N PHE A 826 -27.35 -17.39 16.48
CA PHE A 826 -26.73 -17.44 17.79
C PHE A 826 -26.07 -18.78 18.12
N ILE A 827 -26.75 -19.91 17.89
CA ILE A 827 -26.20 -21.22 18.25
C ILE A 827 -25.10 -21.65 17.27
N THR A 828 -25.25 -21.40 15.99
CA THR A 828 -24.33 -21.90 14.94
C THR A 828 -23.16 -20.97 14.62
N GLU A 829 -23.34 -19.65 14.73
CA GLU A 829 -22.38 -18.67 14.23
C GLU A 829 -21.62 -17.90 15.34
N LEU A 830 -22.08 -18.03 16.59
CA LEU A 830 -21.53 -17.29 17.74
C LEU A 830 -20.01 -17.37 17.84
N GLN A 831 -19.44 -18.53 17.55
CA GLN A 831 -18.00 -18.81 17.70
C GLN A 831 -17.12 -18.11 16.66
N LYS A 832 -17.73 -17.55 15.60
CA LYS A 832 -17.00 -16.77 14.60
C LYS A 832 -16.73 -15.33 15.02
N VAL A 833 -17.32 -14.88 16.15
CA VAL A 833 -17.12 -13.52 16.66
C VAL A 833 -15.73 -13.41 17.27
N SER A 834 -14.95 -12.45 16.79
CA SER A 834 -13.61 -12.11 17.26
C SER A 834 -13.59 -10.67 17.80
N GLY A 835 -12.48 -10.27 18.43
CA GLY A 835 -12.33 -8.97 19.07
C GLY A 835 -12.74 -8.97 20.54
N VAL A 836 -11.98 -8.31 21.39
CA VAL A 836 -12.18 -8.33 22.87
C VAL A 836 -13.51 -7.69 23.27
N ILE A 837 -13.79 -6.50 22.73
CA ILE A 837 -15.02 -5.74 23.04
C ILE A 837 -16.24 -6.43 22.42
N GLU A 838 -16.13 -6.87 21.17
CA GLU A 838 -17.19 -7.56 20.45
C GLU A 838 -17.61 -8.86 21.17
N ARG A 839 -16.63 -9.66 21.57
CA ARG A 839 -16.89 -10.89 22.36
C ARG A 839 -17.57 -10.60 23.67
N LYS A 840 -17.17 -9.52 24.37
CA LYS A 840 -17.77 -9.10 25.63
C LYS A 840 -19.23 -8.68 25.45
N VAL A 841 -19.51 -7.84 24.45
CA VAL A 841 -20.88 -7.37 24.15
C VAL A 841 -21.77 -8.55 23.78
N VAL A 842 -21.28 -9.44 22.93
CA VAL A 842 -22.04 -10.64 22.50
C VAL A 842 -22.30 -11.56 23.68
N ALA A 843 -21.29 -11.85 24.50
CA ALA A 843 -21.48 -12.69 25.68
C ALA A 843 -22.51 -12.09 26.66
N CYS A 844 -22.43 -10.80 26.96
CA CYS A 844 -23.37 -10.14 27.85
C CYS A 844 -24.80 -10.09 27.31
N GLY A 845 -24.96 -9.88 25.98
CA GLY A 845 -26.27 -9.93 25.33
C GLY A 845 -26.91 -11.31 25.42
N ILE A 846 -26.15 -12.37 25.19
CA ILE A 846 -26.62 -13.76 25.32
C ILE A 846 -26.94 -14.10 26.78
N ILE A 847 -26.16 -13.65 27.74
CA ILE A 847 -26.45 -13.84 29.18
C ILE A 847 -27.77 -13.19 29.54
N LYS A 848 -28.00 -11.95 29.11
CA LYS A 848 -29.29 -11.28 29.35
C LYS A 848 -30.46 -12.01 28.69
N LEU A 849 -30.26 -12.52 27.45
CA LEU A 849 -31.26 -13.30 26.77
C LEU A 849 -31.63 -14.58 27.53
N LEU A 850 -30.65 -15.30 28.07
CA LEU A 850 -30.87 -16.52 28.86
C LEU A 850 -31.53 -16.25 30.21
N CYS A 851 -31.20 -15.14 30.88
CA CYS A 851 -31.55 -14.89 32.28
C CYS A 851 -32.70 -13.88 32.48
N GLU A 852 -32.93 -12.96 31.54
CA GLU A 852 -33.89 -11.86 31.67
C GLU A 852 -35.07 -11.97 30.67
N CYS A 853 -35.10 -12.98 29.77
CA CYS A 853 -36.14 -13.14 28.78
C CYS A 853 -37.09 -14.30 29.12
N PRO A 854 -38.32 -14.02 29.61
CA PRO A 854 -39.28 -15.06 29.99
C PRO A 854 -39.59 -16.06 28.85
N GLN A 855 -39.59 -15.59 27.60
CA GLN A 855 -39.84 -16.46 26.41
C GLN A 855 -38.76 -17.53 26.27
N MET A 856 -37.58 -17.34 26.86
CA MET A 856 -36.46 -18.29 26.79
C MET A 856 -36.54 -19.36 27.89
N TYR A 857 -37.00 -19.07 29.09
CA TYR A 857 -36.94 -20.03 30.19
C TYR A 857 -38.32 -20.56 30.64
N THR A 858 -39.40 -19.94 30.20
CA THR A 858 -40.79 -20.40 30.47
C THR A 858 -41.71 -20.30 29.24
N GLY A 859 -41.22 -19.94 28.06
CA GLY A 859 -42.01 -19.61 26.87
C GLY A 859 -41.69 -20.43 25.65
N SER A 860 -42.04 -19.86 24.52
CA SER A 860 -42.01 -20.52 23.19
C SER A 860 -40.59 -20.98 22.76
N TYR A 861 -39.53 -20.38 23.32
CA TYR A 861 -38.13 -20.61 22.94
C TYR A 861 -37.35 -21.43 23.95
N GLU A 862 -37.99 -21.96 24.98
CA GLU A 862 -37.35 -22.74 26.04
C GLU A 862 -36.49 -23.90 25.53
N LYS A 863 -36.89 -24.57 24.46
CA LYS A 863 -36.11 -25.66 23.85
C LYS A 863 -34.72 -25.28 23.39
N TYR A 864 -34.46 -23.99 23.11
CA TYR A 864 -33.17 -23.48 22.67
C TYR A 864 -32.26 -23.05 23.82
N TRP A 865 -32.77 -22.91 25.04
CA TRP A 865 -32.05 -22.41 26.19
C TRP A 865 -30.80 -23.23 26.49
N PRO A 866 -30.85 -24.57 26.61
CA PRO A 866 -29.66 -25.38 26.88
C PRO A 866 -28.62 -25.28 25.78
N GLN A 867 -29.03 -25.29 24.54
CA GLN A 867 -28.16 -25.22 23.36
C GLN A 867 -27.45 -23.88 23.30
N LEU A 868 -28.15 -22.79 23.60
CA LEU A 868 -27.58 -21.45 23.64
C LEU A 868 -26.57 -21.28 24.78
N LEU A 869 -26.85 -21.80 25.96
CA LEU A 869 -25.91 -21.81 27.08
C LEU A 869 -24.66 -22.62 26.75
N GLN A 870 -24.80 -23.78 26.12
CA GLN A 870 -23.67 -24.56 25.63
C GLN A 870 -22.81 -23.76 24.65
N ALA A 871 -23.43 -23.12 23.66
CA ALA A 871 -22.73 -22.29 22.69
C ALA A 871 -21.95 -21.16 23.36
N LEU A 872 -22.54 -20.52 24.39
CA LEU A 872 -21.90 -19.47 25.17
C LEU A 872 -20.70 -19.99 25.99
N ILE A 873 -20.83 -21.16 26.63
CA ILE A 873 -19.72 -21.75 27.37
C ILE A 873 -18.56 -22.10 26.43
N CYS A 874 -18.86 -22.74 25.29
CA CYS A 874 -17.84 -22.99 24.26
C CYS A 874 -17.18 -21.69 23.79
N PHE A 875 -17.96 -20.63 23.60
CA PHE A 875 -17.45 -19.33 23.20
C PHE A 875 -16.47 -18.71 24.23
N PHE A 876 -16.70 -18.94 25.52
CA PHE A 876 -15.79 -18.49 26.58
C PHE A 876 -14.46 -19.26 26.59
N GLU A 877 -14.49 -20.53 26.22
CA GLU A 877 -13.31 -21.41 26.24
C GLU A 877 -12.48 -21.38 24.94
N MET A 878 -12.95 -20.64 23.93
CA MET A 878 -12.14 -20.44 22.72
C MET A 878 -10.87 -19.65 23.03
N PRO A 879 -9.73 -20.00 22.40
CA PRO A 879 -8.49 -19.24 22.52
C PRO A 879 -8.72 -17.76 22.26
N ARG A 880 -8.11 -16.92 23.07
CA ARG A 880 -8.07 -15.48 22.79
C ARG A 880 -7.12 -15.27 21.62
N ASP A 881 -7.55 -14.51 20.65
CA ASP A 881 -6.68 -14.05 19.59
C ASP A 881 -5.78 -12.95 20.16
N GLU A 882 -4.59 -13.34 20.65
CA GLU A 882 -3.62 -12.43 21.24
C GLU A 882 -2.82 -11.65 20.20
N SER A 883 -3.14 -11.82 18.92
CA SER A 883 -2.38 -11.23 17.81
C SER A 883 -2.59 -9.72 17.62
N THR A 884 -3.40 -9.07 18.42
CA THR A 884 -3.60 -7.61 18.38
C THR A 884 -2.92 -6.93 19.57
N PHE A 885 -1.61 -6.68 19.45
CA PHE A 885 -0.95 -5.69 20.29
C PHE A 885 -1.46 -4.29 19.90
N PRO A 886 -1.99 -3.49 20.87
CA PRO A 886 -2.60 -2.20 20.56
C PRO A 886 -1.65 -1.16 19.95
N ASP A 887 -0.34 -1.35 20.09
CA ASP A 887 0.68 -0.37 19.69
C ASP A 887 1.35 -0.64 18.33
N ASP A 888 1.07 -1.77 17.67
CA ASP A 888 1.70 -2.12 16.40
C ASP A 888 0.91 -1.63 15.16
N HIS A 889 -0.15 -0.87 15.34
CA HIS A 889 -1.01 -0.41 14.25
C HIS A 889 -0.64 0.98 13.70
N PHE A 890 0.62 1.40 13.84
CA PHE A 890 1.12 2.46 12.99
C PHE A 890 1.39 1.84 11.61
N ILE A 891 0.37 1.87 10.75
CA ILE A 891 0.55 1.51 9.33
C ILE A 891 1.44 2.61 8.76
N GLU A 892 2.71 2.29 8.55
CA GLU A 892 3.56 3.14 7.72
C GLU A 892 2.95 3.16 6.32
N LEU A 893 2.82 4.37 5.77
CA LEU A 893 2.23 4.61 4.46
C LEU A 893 3.12 4.17 3.30
N ASP A 894 4.15 3.39 3.54
CA ASP A 894 5.12 2.99 2.52
C ASP A 894 4.51 2.24 1.34
N ASP A 895 3.28 1.73 1.48
CA ASP A 895 2.59 0.96 0.44
C ASP A 895 1.24 1.55 -0.01
N THR A 896 0.86 2.77 0.38
CA THR A 896 -0.39 3.35 -0.12
C THR A 896 -0.18 4.04 -1.47
N PRO A 897 -0.61 3.41 -2.56
CA PRO A 897 -0.65 4.08 -3.83
C PRO A 897 -1.72 5.16 -3.76
N THR A 898 -1.35 6.38 -4.06
CA THR A 898 -2.19 7.52 -4.43
C THR A 898 -3.54 7.66 -3.69
N PHE A 899 -4.02 8.87 -3.48
CA PHE A 899 -5.31 9.27 -2.90
C PHE A 899 -6.56 8.49 -3.38
N GLN A 900 -6.44 7.63 -4.38
CA GLN A 900 -7.58 6.94 -5.00
C GLN A 900 -7.94 5.60 -4.38
N THR A 901 -7.16 5.00 -3.47
CA THR A 901 -7.30 3.57 -3.17
C THR A 901 -7.60 3.17 -1.73
N ALA A 902 -7.49 4.03 -0.74
CA ALA A 902 -8.01 3.76 0.60
C ALA A 902 -8.18 5.09 1.33
N SER A 903 -9.18 5.16 2.21
CA SER A 903 -9.24 6.25 3.18
C SER A 903 -7.91 6.27 3.95
N ALA A 904 -7.08 7.27 3.72
CA ALA A 904 -5.85 7.45 4.48
C ALA A 904 -6.25 7.72 5.93
N LYS A 905 -6.17 6.68 6.75
CA LYS A 905 -6.59 6.71 8.16
C LYS A 905 -5.55 7.49 8.96
N LEU A 906 -5.98 8.53 9.65
CA LEU A 906 -5.14 9.25 10.59
C LEU A 906 -5.00 8.44 11.88
N ASN A 907 -3.80 7.95 12.17
CA ASN A 907 -3.54 7.11 13.34
C ASN A 907 -3.71 7.90 14.65
N PHE A 908 -3.21 9.13 14.68
CA PHE A 908 -3.29 9.97 15.87
C PHE A 908 -4.63 10.66 16.06
N ALA A 909 -5.48 10.69 15.03
CA ALA A 909 -6.88 11.11 15.21
C ALA A 909 -7.78 9.97 15.70
N ASN A 910 -7.32 8.72 15.66
CA ASN A 910 -8.12 7.56 15.99
C ASN A 910 -8.26 7.38 17.51
N ASN A 911 -9.49 7.10 17.98
CA ASN A 911 -9.75 6.73 19.36
C ASN A 911 -9.78 5.21 19.51
N ALA A 912 -9.34 4.72 20.67
CA ALA A 912 -9.60 3.34 21.05
C ALA A 912 -11.12 3.10 21.07
N LYS A 913 -11.56 1.92 20.61
CA LYS A 913 -12.97 1.53 20.71
C LYS A 913 -13.42 1.62 22.17
N LEU A 914 -14.43 2.42 22.41
CA LEU A 914 -15.03 2.51 23.73
C LEU A 914 -15.79 1.21 24.02
N ASP A 915 -15.53 0.65 25.19
CA ASP A 915 -16.31 -0.47 25.70
C ASP A 915 -17.69 0.04 26.17
N PRO A 916 -18.80 -0.34 25.51
CA PRO A 916 -20.13 0.11 25.92
C PRO A 916 -20.59 -0.51 27.24
N LEU A 917 -19.85 -1.48 27.76
CA LEU A 917 -20.17 -2.25 28.96
C LEU A 917 -19.07 -2.12 30.02
N GLN A 918 -18.56 -0.92 30.26
CA GLN A 918 -17.49 -0.68 31.26
C GLN A 918 -17.82 -1.18 32.68
N ALA A 919 -19.10 -1.20 33.03
CA ALA A 919 -19.56 -1.68 34.35
C ALA A 919 -19.38 -3.20 34.53
N ILE A 920 -19.26 -3.97 33.44
CA ILE A 920 -19.07 -5.42 33.48
C ILE A 920 -17.61 -5.71 33.19
N SER A 921 -16.83 -6.04 34.20
CA SER A 921 -15.39 -6.34 33.98
C SER A 921 -15.13 -7.75 33.49
N GLU A 922 -15.91 -8.74 33.98
CA GLU A 922 -15.71 -10.17 33.67
C GLU A 922 -17.05 -10.82 33.27
N PRO A 923 -17.24 -11.15 31.98
CA PRO A 923 -18.48 -11.76 31.51
C PRO A 923 -18.82 -13.11 32.15
N ARG A 924 -17.83 -13.94 32.55
CA ARG A 924 -18.07 -15.21 33.23
C ARG A 924 -18.68 -14.97 34.62
N GLN A 925 -18.21 -13.94 35.33
CA GLN A 925 -18.78 -13.53 36.59
C GLN A 925 -20.22 -13.04 36.40
N PHE A 926 -20.45 -12.25 35.35
CA PHE A 926 -21.80 -11.76 35.03
C PHE A 926 -22.76 -12.92 34.73
N LEU A 927 -22.31 -13.96 34.00
CA LEU A 927 -23.09 -15.18 33.78
C LEU A 927 -23.47 -15.88 35.12
N ALA A 928 -22.48 -16.11 35.99
CA ALA A 928 -22.72 -16.80 37.24
C ALA A 928 -23.74 -16.04 38.12
N GLN A 929 -23.58 -14.72 38.28
CA GLN A 929 -24.48 -13.87 39.04
C GLN A 929 -25.89 -13.81 38.43
N SER A 930 -26.00 -13.69 37.12
CA SER A 930 -27.29 -13.65 36.43
C SER A 930 -28.06 -14.98 36.54
N LEU A 931 -27.35 -16.11 36.48
CA LEU A 931 -27.97 -17.44 36.70
C LEU A 931 -28.43 -17.59 38.17
N GLY A 932 -27.63 -17.11 39.12
CA GLY A 932 -28.03 -17.07 40.54
C GLY A 932 -29.30 -16.24 40.79
N THR A 933 -29.38 -15.08 40.15
CA THR A 933 -30.58 -14.21 40.21
C THR A 933 -31.80 -14.90 39.57
N LEU A 934 -31.61 -15.54 38.42
CA LEU A 934 -32.69 -16.29 37.77
C LEU A 934 -33.17 -17.46 38.63
N GLY A 935 -32.24 -18.23 39.23
CA GLY A 935 -32.55 -19.31 40.15
C GLY A 935 -33.39 -18.84 41.34
N SER A 936 -33.03 -17.70 41.95
CA SER A 936 -33.78 -17.11 43.06
C SER A 936 -35.17 -16.62 42.61
N SER A 937 -35.33 -16.10 41.40
CA SER A 937 -36.61 -15.59 40.89
C SER A 937 -37.54 -16.69 40.36
N GLN A 938 -36.98 -17.82 39.94
CA GLN A 938 -37.70 -18.98 39.38
C GLN A 938 -37.23 -20.29 40.04
N PRO A 939 -37.57 -20.50 41.34
CA PRO A 939 -37.12 -21.66 42.11
C PRO A 939 -37.47 -22.98 41.44
N GLY A 940 -36.51 -23.91 41.34
CA GLY A 940 -36.68 -25.24 40.76
C GLY A 940 -36.69 -25.31 39.22
N ARG A 941 -36.78 -24.20 38.53
CA ARG A 941 -36.76 -24.16 37.05
C ARG A 941 -35.36 -24.23 36.47
N LEU A 942 -34.46 -23.47 37.02
CA LEU A 942 -33.09 -23.36 36.53
C LEU A 942 -32.32 -24.70 36.58
N PRO A 943 -32.39 -25.52 37.66
CA PRO A 943 -31.73 -26.82 37.68
C PRO A 943 -32.20 -27.76 36.55
N VAL A 944 -33.47 -27.72 36.18
CA VAL A 944 -33.98 -28.53 35.05
C VAL A 944 -33.36 -28.12 33.71
N LEU A 945 -33.24 -26.82 33.47
CA LEU A 945 -32.65 -26.25 32.26
C LEU A 945 -31.15 -26.54 32.19
N VAL A 946 -30.43 -26.34 33.26
CA VAL A 946 -28.98 -26.52 33.36
C VAL A 946 -28.59 -28.01 33.22
N ASN A 947 -29.34 -28.93 33.83
CA ASN A 947 -29.08 -30.36 33.75
C ASN A 947 -29.32 -30.95 32.35
N SER A 948 -29.91 -30.21 31.45
CA SER A 948 -30.14 -30.62 30.06
C SER A 948 -28.95 -30.30 29.11
N ILE A 949 -27.92 -29.61 29.61
CA ILE A 949 -26.69 -29.38 28.81
C ILE A 949 -25.76 -30.59 28.88
N ASN A 950 -24.78 -30.64 27.98
CA ASN A 950 -23.82 -31.75 27.99
C ASN A 950 -22.90 -31.70 29.24
N LYS A 951 -22.35 -32.87 29.63
CA LYS A 951 -21.53 -33.01 30.84
C LYS A 951 -20.29 -32.10 30.86
N GLN A 952 -19.64 -31.92 29.73
CA GLN A 952 -18.44 -31.08 29.62
C GLN A 952 -18.77 -29.60 29.91
N SER A 953 -19.80 -29.08 29.28
CA SER A 953 -20.26 -27.70 29.51
C SER A 953 -20.78 -27.53 30.94
N LEU A 954 -21.44 -28.56 31.50
CA LEU A 954 -21.89 -28.53 32.90
C LEU A 954 -20.70 -28.39 33.87
N THR A 955 -19.68 -29.21 33.72
CA THR A 955 -18.47 -29.15 34.53
C THR A 955 -17.78 -27.78 34.47
N ILE A 956 -17.70 -27.19 33.26
CA ILE A 956 -17.12 -25.83 33.08
C ILE A 956 -17.98 -24.78 33.79
N LEU A 957 -19.31 -24.85 33.66
CA LEU A 957 -20.23 -23.96 34.31
C LEU A 957 -20.13 -24.05 35.82
N GLU A 958 -20.08 -25.28 36.38
CA GLU A 958 -19.86 -25.50 37.83
C GLU A 958 -18.55 -24.87 38.29
N GLY A 959 -17.51 -24.92 37.50
CA GLY A 959 -16.26 -24.22 37.74
C GLY A 959 -16.43 -22.69 37.84
N TYR A 960 -17.22 -22.10 36.95
CA TYR A 960 -17.54 -20.65 37.03
C TYR A 960 -18.33 -20.31 38.27
N LEU A 961 -19.36 -21.11 38.57
CA LEU A 961 -20.21 -20.88 39.78
C LEU A 961 -19.36 -21.01 41.05
N ALA A 962 -18.52 -22.00 41.18
CA ALA A 962 -17.62 -22.17 42.31
C ALA A 962 -16.62 -21.01 42.44
N LYS A 963 -16.03 -20.59 41.33
CA LYS A 963 -15.05 -19.47 41.29
C LYS A 963 -15.66 -18.17 41.82
N PHE A 964 -16.92 -17.91 41.52
CA PHE A 964 -17.61 -16.67 41.88
C PHE A 964 -18.56 -16.86 43.09
N SER A 965 -18.52 -18.00 43.77
CA SER A 965 -19.29 -18.32 44.98
C SER A 965 -20.81 -18.17 44.78
N VAL A 966 -21.32 -18.61 43.65
CA VAL A 966 -22.76 -18.58 43.34
C VAL A 966 -23.31 -20.00 43.43
N GLN A 967 -24.45 -20.15 44.11
CA GLN A 967 -25.22 -21.40 44.18
C GLN A 967 -26.50 -21.26 43.33
N LEU A 968 -26.80 -22.28 42.55
CA LEU A 968 -28.07 -22.37 41.83
C LEU A 968 -29.12 -22.98 42.74
N VAL A 969 -30.21 -22.24 42.96
CA VAL A 969 -31.34 -22.66 43.81
C VAL A 969 -32.49 -23.24 42.96
#